data_fcc3bf4452f215a88d160b22bb566e0e
#
_entry.id   fcc3bf4452f215a88d160b22bb566e0e
#
_cell.length_a   1.000
_cell.length_b   1.000
_cell.length_c   1.000
_cell.angle_alpha   90.00
_cell.angle_beta   90.00
_cell.angle_gamma   90.00
#
_symmetry.space_group_name_H-M   'P 1'
#
loop_
_entity.id
_entity.type
_entity.pdbx_description
1 polymer ?
#
loop_
_entity_poly.entity_id
_entity_poly.type
_entity_poly.pdbx_seq_one_letter_code
_entity_poly.pdbx_strand_id
1 'polypeptide(L)'
;GELFQDGVRRQAGNNGFGLPLSFNSVEQIDVVKGPSPVLFGSTQRNGGFVNLQTKVAPTSQSSGKATLRAGRWDQYSAQVDYGTAIEEGKSGIRFSAEYLDHGSFYDFAERESTNLFVAYRYTPSNALTWDISAEYYDTDYPDNAGINRPTQDLIDNGVYITGQGTQPNGSAVAGAGAIISPTGEVVIPRSRVFTNPDDINGAETTVIRSNVEYKLTDNATLRNITYYQYLEREEIAQNSFVEIIDGADTFENRTELDYQWSDSQLTTIGLALRYNDVLGYSQFTTEADNPIDLTGPISNRVIPLTDAQKARLVELRPGVFLSPGAQYDLDGDGNGDFNLSDTTDSTSWQTGLALQQRSTWTDKFSTIAGVRVDYYDVEARDPLAPEGVTAASDTYSDTLTSYQLSAVYKLTGDINVYAAFSENDATSNSMAGGTVLGGNNEINPLNFATENTLYEAGVKYAPNSQWYAEAAVFEQTRSLRNRDGSNSGVKTSGFELQMFYQGNDIWVNAAYSYLDARFDDSAAFQGTAQVIDAFDNSRPDIIEGTGVGSPTFAAFPASNTRVQGIPPQIASINAGWQITDSFQVGASALYTKSFPLDFLQTVHIRDQYTVDLNADYQVTDALRVRLDVMNITDEENWQPLFEGGYFGATLVMPNVPRHAQITMQYAF
;
A
#
# COMPACT_ATOMS: atom_id res chain seq x y z
N GLY A 1 3.65 -5.41 2.14
CA GLY A 1 4.93 -5.44 1.43
C GLY A 1 5.22 -4.13 0.72
N GLU A 2 6.45 -3.95 0.29
CA GLU A 2 6.82 -2.82 -0.58
C GLU A 2 6.37 -3.09 -2.02
N LEU A 3 6.10 -2.02 -2.78
CA LEU A 3 5.76 -2.11 -4.19
C LEU A 3 6.90 -1.54 -5.03
N PHE A 4 7.49 -2.41 -5.84
CA PHE A 4 8.49 -2.04 -6.83
C PHE A 4 7.94 -2.16 -8.24
N GLN A 5 8.56 -1.45 -9.16
CA GLN A 5 8.41 -1.69 -10.59
C GLN A 5 9.80 -1.73 -11.21
N ASP A 6 10.14 -2.86 -11.85
CA ASP A 6 11.49 -3.15 -12.37
C ASP A 6 12.60 -2.94 -11.30
N GLY A 7 12.29 -3.24 -10.04
CA GLY A 7 13.20 -3.09 -8.92
C GLY A 7 13.37 -1.66 -8.39
N VAL A 8 12.62 -0.68 -8.89
CA VAL A 8 12.56 0.69 -8.37
C VAL A 8 11.30 0.85 -7.52
N ARG A 9 11.42 1.45 -6.32
CA ARG A 9 10.27 1.70 -5.45
C ARG A 9 9.37 2.77 -6.06
N ARG A 10 8.11 2.41 -6.32
CA ARG A 10 7.09 3.36 -6.77
C ARG A 10 6.75 4.33 -5.63
N GLN A 11 6.63 5.60 -5.97
CA GLN A 11 6.20 6.59 -5.00
C GLN A 11 4.69 6.53 -4.82
N ALA A 12 4.25 6.36 -3.58
CA ALA A 12 2.83 6.39 -3.24
C ALA A 12 2.30 7.83 -3.22
N GLY A 13 1.02 7.99 -3.55
CA GLY A 13 0.38 9.29 -3.61
C GLY A 13 0.09 9.90 -2.25
N ASN A 14 -0.15 9.10 -1.21
CA ASN A 14 -0.59 9.62 0.08
C ASN A 14 -0.11 8.78 1.27
N ASN A 15 -0.49 9.23 2.48
CA ASN A 15 -0.13 8.58 3.74
C ASN A 15 -0.97 7.34 4.08
N GLY A 16 -2.18 7.21 3.59
CA GLY A 16 -3.11 6.17 3.97
C GLY A 16 -3.58 5.30 2.81
N PHE A 17 -4.16 5.93 1.82
CA PHE A 17 -4.68 5.25 0.63
C PHE A 17 -3.75 5.51 -0.55
N GLY A 18 -3.14 4.46 -1.08
CA GLY A 18 -2.38 4.56 -2.31
C GLY A 18 -3.28 4.87 -3.51
N LEU A 19 -2.71 5.41 -4.58
CA LEU A 19 -3.41 5.52 -5.85
C LEU A 19 -3.87 4.13 -6.31
N PRO A 20 -5.06 3.99 -6.89
CA PRO A 20 -5.45 2.76 -7.54
C PRO A 20 -4.43 2.37 -8.59
N LEU A 21 -3.98 1.12 -8.57
CA LEU A 21 -3.00 0.64 -9.55
C LEU A 21 -3.69 0.36 -10.89
N SER A 22 -3.10 0.83 -11.98
CA SER A 22 -3.34 0.28 -13.30
C SER A 22 -2.29 -0.79 -13.61
N PHE A 23 -2.73 -1.89 -14.20
CA PHE A 23 -1.85 -2.95 -14.69
C PHE A 23 -1.64 -2.88 -16.20
N ASN A 24 -2.06 -1.79 -16.85
CA ASN A 24 -1.94 -1.63 -18.29
C ASN A 24 -0.50 -1.65 -18.78
N SER A 25 0.46 -1.17 -17.97
CA SER A 25 1.89 -1.21 -18.29
C SER A 25 2.61 -2.48 -17.80
N VAL A 26 1.90 -3.39 -17.12
CA VAL A 26 2.49 -4.54 -16.42
C VAL A 26 2.38 -5.81 -17.26
N GLU A 27 3.51 -6.52 -17.43
CA GLU A 27 3.58 -7.84 -18.06
C GLU A 27 3.45 -8.97 -17.05
N GLN A 28 4.12 -8.85 -15.89
CA GLN A 28 4.18 -9.87 -14.85
C GLN A 28 4.22 -9.24 -13.46
N ILE A 29 3.69 -9.95 -12.50
CA ILE A 29 3.73 -9.59 -11.07
C ILE A 29 4.50 -10.67 -10.33
N ASP A 30 5.62 -10.27 -9.70
CA ASP A 30 6.40 -11.13 -8.82
C ASP A 30 6.04 -10.81 -7.37
N VAL A 31 5.61 -11.82 -6.63
CA VAL A 31 5.39 -11.73 -5.18
C VAL A 31 6.50 -12.50 -4.49
N VAL A 32 7.32 -11.80 -3.73
CA VAL A 32 8.48 -12.37 -3.05
C VAL A 32 8.29 -12.25 -1.55
N LYS A 33 8.43 -13.37 -0.84
CA LYS A 33 8.48 -13.43 0.62
C LYS A 33 9.88 -13.12 1.11
N GLY A 34 9.99 -12.54 2.30
CA GLY A 34 11.27 -12.14 2.87
C GLY A 34 11.76 -10.77 2.40
N PRO A 35 12.98 -10.36 2.80
CA PRO A 35 13.47 -9.01 2.57
C PRO A 35 13.75 -8.74 1.09
N SER A 36 13.59 -7.48 0.69
CA SER A 36 14.05 -7.03 -0.61
C SER A 36 15.58 -7.08 -0.70
N PRO A 37 16.15 -7.31 -1.91
CA PRO A 37 17.60 -7.25 -2.09
C PRO A 37 18.16 -5.88 -1.68
N VAL A 38 19.35 -5.83 -1.08
CA VAL A 38 20.02 -4.57 -0.71
C VAL A 38 20.23 -3.63 -1.91
N LEU A 39 20.22 -4.18 -3.13
CA LEU A 39 20.32 -3.40 -4.37
C LEU A 39 19.08 -2.54 -4.64
N PHE A 40 17.90 -2.92 -4.12
CA PHE A 40 16.63 -2.21 -4.38
C PHE A 40 16.42 -0.96 -3.53
N GLY A 41 17.31 -0.73 -2.58
CA GLY A 41 17.26 0.40 -1.67
C GLY A 41 16.80 0.03 -0.26
N SER A 42 16.85 1.01 0.64
CA SER A 42 16.32 0.87 1.99
C SER A 42 14.79 0.77 1.94
N THR A 43 14.22 -0.16 2.69
CA THR A 43 12.78 -0.42 2.72
C THR A 43 12.27 -0.48 4.15
N GLN A 44 11.06 0.05 4.36
CA GLN A 44 10.41 0.04 5.68
C GLN A 44 9.84 -1.33 6.06
N ARG A 45 9.82 -2.31 5.14
CA ARG A 45 9.08 -3.57 5.32
C ARG A 45 9.91 -4.77 4.86
N ASN A 46 10.21 -5.66 5.79
CA ASN A 46 11.01 -6.86 5.54
C ASN A 46 10.21 -8.14 5.27
N GLY A 47 8.88 -8.11 5.43
CA GLY A 47 8.03 -9.31 5.32
C GLY A 47 7.68 -9.74 3.90
N GLY A 48 8.19 -9.05 2.88
CA GLY A 48 7.97 -9.36 1.47
C GLY A 48 7.75 -8.13 0.61
N PHE A 49 7.82 -8.32 -0.69
CA PHE A 49 7.59 -7.26 -1.68
C PHE A 49 6.88 -7.78 -2.92
N VAL A 50 6.25 -6.86 -3.62
CA VAL A 50 5.68 -7.08 -4.96
C VAL A 50 6.52 -6.30 -5.95
N ASN A 51 6.98 -6.97 -7.03
CA ASN A 51 7.68 -6.32 -8.12
C ASN A 51 6.88 -6.45 -9.41
N LEU A 52 6.45 -5.34 -9.96
CA LEU A 52 5.76 -5.27 -11.23
C LEU A 52 6.81 -5.22 -12.35
N GLN A 53 6.76 -6.17 -13.27
CA GLN A 53 7.61 -6.14 -14.45
C GLN A 53 6.90 -5.40 -15.57
N THR A 54 7.55 -4.37 -16.11
CA THR A 54 7.00 -3.54 -17.18
C THR A 54 6.98 -4.31 -18.51
N LYS A 55 5.91 -4.11 -19.29
CA LYS A 55 5.80 -4.62 -20.66
C LYS A 55 6.96 -4.13 -21.52
N VAL A 56 7.49 -5.02 -22.34
CA VAL A 56 8.57 -4.71 -23.29
C VAL A 56 8.08 -4.85 -24.73
N ALA A 57 8.71 -4.12 -25.63
CA ALA A 57 8.39 -4.18 -27.06
C ALA A 57 8.99 -5.44 -27.71
N PRO A 58 8.25 -6.15 -28.58
CA PRO A 58 8.77 -7.30 -29.32
C PRO A 58 9.70 -6.84 -30.44
N THR A 59 10.76 -7.60 -30.71
CA THR A 59 11.71 -7.33 -31.81
C THR A 59 11.58 -8.29 -33.00
N SER A 60 10.62 -9.24 -32.94
CA SER A 60 10.46 -10.25 -33.99
C SER A 60 9.06 -10.27 -34.57
N GLN A 61 8.07 -10.71 -33.82
CA GLN A 61 6.72 -10.90 -34.33
C GLN A 61 5.77 -9.81 -33.83
N SER A 62 4.83 -9.39 -34.67
CA SER A 62 3.74 -8.54 -34.26
C SER A 62 2.70 -9.35 -33.52
N SER A 63 2.14 -8.78 -32.46
CA SER A 63 1.02 -9.36 -31.74
C SER A 63 0.13 -8.27 -31.19
N GLY A 64 -1.17 -8.51 -31.17
CA GLY A 64 -2.14 -7.59 -30.60
C GLY A 64 -3.18 -8.34 -29.79
N LYS A 65 -3.74 -7.62 -28.82
CA LYS A 65 -4.80 -8.12 -27.96
C LYS A 65 -5.78 -6.99 -27.63
N ALA A 66 -7.07 -7.22 -27.85
CA ALA A 66 -8.14 -6.37 -27.36
C ALA A 66 -8.88 -7.10 -26.25
N THR A 67 -9.13 -6.41 -25.13
CA THR A 67 -9.84 -6.97 -23.97
C THR A 67 -11.01 -6.06 -23.62
N LEU A 68 -12.19 -6.64 -23.47
CA LEU A 68 -13.39 -5.96 -22.99
C LEU A 68 -13.86 -6.68 -21.73
N ARG A 69 -14.27 -5.91 -20.72
CA ARG A 69 -14.86 -6.42 -19.48
C ARG A 69 -16.18 -5.73 -19.20
N ALA A 70 -17.13 -6.50 -18.69
CA ALA A 70 -18.41 -5.98 -18.20
C ALA A 70 -18.77 -6.73 -16.91
N GLY A 71 -19.16 -5.99 -15.88
CA GLY A 71 -19.48 -6.52 -14.56
C GLY A 71 -20.74 -5.93 -13.96
N ARG A 72 -21.14 -6.48 -12.81
CA ARG A 72 -22.25 -5.94 -12.02
C ARG A 72 -21.93 -4.49 -11.59
N TRP A 73 -22.96 -3.70 -11.31
CA TRP A 73 -22.88 -2.26 -10.97
C TRP A 73 -22.25 -1.41 -12.05
N ASP A 74 -22.63 -1.69 -13.33
CA ASP A 74 -22.21 -0.90 -14.47
C ASP A 74 -20.67 -0.75 -14.59
N GLN A 75 -19.95 -1.83 -14.30
CA GLN A 75 -18.50 -1.86 -14.43
C GLN A 75 -18.10 -2.23 -15.86
N TYR A 76 -17.42 -1.33 -16.55
CA TYR A 76 -16.94 -1.53 -17.91
C TYR A 76 -15.46 -1.19 -18.02
N SER A 77 -14.71 -1.99 -18.78
CA SER A 77 -13.36 -1.59 -19.20
C SER A 77 -13.01 -2.11 -20.59
N ALA A 78 -12.17 -1.35 -21.27
CA ALA A 78 -11.63 -1.70 -22.58
C ALA A 78 -10.12 -1.49 -22.58
N GLN A 79 -9.38 -2.46 -23.12
CA GLN A 79 -7.92 -2.39 -23.27
C GLN A 79 -7.52 -2.87 -24.67
N VAL A 80 -6.57 -2.16 -25.26
CA VAL A 80 -5.89 -2.59 -26.50
C VAL A 80 -4.40 -2.58 -26.24
N ASP A 81 -3.72 -3.66 -26.58
CA ASP A 81 -2.28 -3.85 -26.47
C ASP A 81 -1.74 -4.37 -27.82
N TYR A 82 -0.79 -3.67 -28.41
CA TYR A 82 -0.20 -4.03 -29.70
C TYR A 82 1.30 -3.77 -29.71
N GLY A 83 2.05 -4.78 -30.12
CA GLY A 83 3.49 -4.69 -30.28
C GLY A 83 3.95 -5.17 -31.66
N THR A 84 4.98 -4.52 -32.21
CA THR A 84 5.56 -4.90 -33.51
C THR A 84 7.05 -4.62 -33.56
N ALA A 85 7.78 -5.42 -34.32
CA ALA A 85 9.15 -5.11 -34.68
C ALA A 85 9.21 -3.92 -35.63
N ILE A 86 10.19 -3.01 -35.42
CA ILE A 86 10.53 -1.94 -36.35
C ILE A 86 11.66 -2.44 -37.28
N GLU A 87 12.71 -3.03 -36.68
CA GLU A 87 13.76 -3.74 -37.36
C GLU A 87 13.88 -5.14 -36.76
N GLU A 88 13.62 -6.16 -37.57
CA GLU A 88 13.56 -7.55 -37.12
C GLU A 88 14.84 -7.97 -36.37
N GLY A 89 14.64 -8.49 -35.17
CA GLY A 89 15.72 -8.93 -34.28
C GLY A 89 16.49 -7.81 -33.58
N LYS A 90 16.19 -6.51 -33.87
CA LYS A 90 16.95 -5.40 -33.30
C LYS A 90 16.12 -4.35 -32.59
N SER A 91 14.95 -4.02 -33.10
CA SER A 91 14.12 -3.01 -32.45
C SER A 91 12.64 -3.25 -32.63
N GLY A 92 11.86 -2.75 -31.67
CA GLY A 92 10.41 -2.85 -31.69
C GLY A 92 9.75 -1.77 -30.87
N ILE A 93 8.43 -1.67 -31.06
CA ILE A 93 7.58 -0.73 -30.33
C ILE A 93 6.33 -1.46 -29.84
N ARG A 94 5.81 -1.06 -28.67
CA ARG A 94 4.55 -1.57 -28.11
C ARG A 94 3.73 -0.42 -27.57
N PHE A 95 2.43 -0.46 -27.80
CA PHE A 95 1.45 0.48 -27.28
C PHE A 95 0.40 -0.29 -26.49
N SER A 96 -0.01 0.24 -25.34
CA SER A 96 -1.15 -0.27 -24.60
C SER A 96 -2.00 0.90 -24.12
N ALA A 97 -3.31 0.83 -24.29
CA ALA A 97 -4.27 1.81 -23.82
C ALA A 97 -5.39 1.10 -23.08
N GLU A 98 -5.75 1.62 -21.91
CA GLU A 98 -6.85 1.12 -21.09
C GLU A 98 -7.76 2.27 -20.69
N TYR A 99 -9.05 2.04 -20.79
CA TYR A 99 -10.10 2.89 -20.23
C TYR A 99 -10.97 2.06 -19.31
N LEU A 100 -11.31 2.62 -18.17
CA LEU A 100 -12.13 2.00 -17.14
C LEU A 100 -13.20 2.99 -16.70
N ASP A 101 -14.45 2.52 -16.64
CA ASP A 101 -15.63 3.20 -16.11
C ASP A 101 -16.36 2.20 -15.22
N HIS A 102 -16.19 2.35 -13.92
CA HIS A 102 -16.69 1.41 -12.92
C HIS A 102 -17.65 2.10 -11.97
N GLY A 103 -18.92 1.78 -12.09
CA GLY A 103 -19.88 1.95 -11.01
C GLY A 103 -19.50 1.07 -9.80
N SER A 104 -20.17 1.25 -8.68
CA SER A 104 -19.82 0.62 -7.42
C SER A 104 -21.03 0.01 -6.71
N PHE A 105 -20.76 -0.99 -5.86
CA PHE A 105 -21.70 -1.45 -4.85
C PHE A 105 -21.92 -0.38 -3.77
N TYR A 106 -20.89 0.39 -3.45
CA TYR A 106 -20.92 1.41 -2.42
C TYR A 106 -21.53 2.70 -2.97
N ASP A 107 -22.31 3.37 -2.11
CA ASP A 107 -22.96 4.64 -2.45
C ASP A 107 -21.89 5.70 -2.80
N PHE A 108 -22.01 6.36 -3.97
CA PHE A 108 -21.13 7.45 -4.44
C PHE A 108 -19.66 7.05 -4.66
N ALA A 109 -19.37 5.77 -4.85
CA ALA A 109 -18.01 5.25 -4.97
C ALA A 109 -17.68 4.79 -6.40
N GLU A 110 -17.97 5.60 -7.39
CA GLU A 110 -17.67 5.35 -8.80
C GLU A 110 -16.18 5.63 -9.07
N ARG A 111 -15.63 4.97 -10.09
CA ARG A 111 -14.24 5.15 -10.50
C ARG A 111 -14.12 5.22 -12.01
N GLU A 112 -13.39 6.22 -12.49
CA GLU A 112 -13.00 6.34 -13.89
C GLU A 112 -11.48 6.39 -14.02
N SER A 113 -10.92 5.82 -15.08
CA SER A 113 -9.49 5.97 -15.34
C SER A 113 -9.11 5.75 -16.80
N THR A 114 -8.06 6.44 -17.21
CA THR A 114 -7.38 6.27 -18.50
C THR A 114 -5.91 6.00 -18.29
N ASN A 115 -5.38 4.94 -18.89
CA ASN A 115 -3.96 4.63 -18.86
C ASN A 115 -3.43 4.44 -20.28
N LEU A 116 -2.39 5.20 -20.62
CA LEU A 116 -1.70 5.12 -21.89
C LEU A 116 -0.24 4.71 -21.65
N PHE A 117 0.21 3.71 -22.38
CA PHE A 117 1.56 3.17 -22.26
C PHE A 117 2.21 2.99 -23.61
N VAL A 118 3.51 3.34 -23.69
CA VAL A 118 4.35 3.07 -24.86
C VAL A 118 5.70 2.53 -24.40
N ALA A 119 6.22 1.52 -25.11
CA ALA A 119 7.56 0.98 -24.89
C ALA A 119 8.30 0.84 -26.22
N TYR A 120 9.60 1.05 -26.17
CA TYR A 120 10.54 0.83 -27.27
C TYR A 120 11.70 -0.04 -26.77
N ARG A 121 12.06 -1.06 -27.52
CA ARG A 121 13.25 -1.92 -27.28
C ARG A 121 14.24 -1.75 -28.40
N TYR A 122 15.52 -1.65 -28.03
CA TYR A 122 16.64 -1.61 -28.96
C TYR A 122 17.75 -2.59 -28.54
N THR A 123 18.02 -3.58 -29.40
CA THR A 123 19.00 -4.64 -29.20
C THR A 123 19.88 -4.77 -30.44
N PRO A 124 20.77 -3.78 -30.72
CA PRO A 124 21.58 -3.76 -31.96
C PRO A 124 22.58 -4.90 -32.00
N SER A 125 22.90 -5.51 -30.88
CA SER A 125 23.84 -6.63 -30.75
C SER A 125 23.52 -7.48 -29.52
N ASN A 126 24.14 -8.63 -29.37
CA ASN A 126 24.03 -9.45 -28.17
C ASN A 126 24.65 -8.80 -26.89
N ALA A 127 25.37 -7.69 -27.06
CA ALA A 127 25.98 -6.99 -25.94
C ALA A 127 25.12 -5.88 -25.34
N LEU A 128 24.17 -5.32 -26.10
CA LEU A 128 23.36 -4.20 -25.65
C LEU A 128 21.86 -4.50 -25.76
N THR A 129 21.16 -4.33 -24.66
CA THR A 129 19.70 -4.23 -24.62
C THR A 129 19.33 -2.89 -23.95
N TRP A 130 18.45 -2.15 -24.60
CA TRP A 130 17.90 -0.91 -24.06
C TRP A 130 16.39 -0.91 -24.22
N ASP A 131 15.70 -0.86 -23.07
CA ASP A 131 14.26 -0.71 -22.97
C ASP A 131 13.94 0.68 -22.42
N ILE A 132 13.09 1.41 -23.13
CA ILE A 132 12.55 2.69 -22.67
C ILE A 132 11.04 2.64 -22.74
N SER A 133 10.36 3.17 -21.71
CA SER A 133 8.91 3.26 -21.70
C SER A 133 8.42 4.55 -21.08
N ALA A 134 7.21 4.95 -21.47
CA ALA A 134 6.46 6.04 -20.86
C ALA A 134 5.03 5.59 -20.58
N GLU A 135 4.49 6.07 -19.47
CA GLU A 135 3.13 5.78 -19.00
C GLU A 135 2.49 7.08 -18.53
N TYR A 136 1.29 7.34 -18.98
CA TYR A 136 0.39 8.38 -18.46
C TYR A 136 -0.83 7.69 -17.85
N TYR A 137 -1.16 8.05 -16.63
CA TYR A 137 -2.29 7.50 -15.90
C TYR A 137 -3.05 8.62 -15.22
N ASP A 138 -4.33 8.73 -15.58
CA ASP A 138 -5.30 9.65 -15.02
C ASP A 138 -6.41 8.81 -14.38
N THR A 139 -6.78 9.13 -13.15
CA THR A 139 -7.81 8.39 -12.41
C THR A 139 -8.60 9.31 -11.49
N ASP A 140 -9.92 9.19 -11.58
CA ASP A 140 -10.87 9.70 -10.61
C ASP A 140 -11.43 8.51 -9.83
N TYR A 141 -11.36 8.57 -8.49
CA TYR A 141 -11.72 7.45 -7.63
C TYR A 141 -12.18 7.95 -6.27
N PRO A 142 -13.14 7.27 -5.61
CA PRO A 142 -13.59 7.69 -4.29
C PRO A 142 -12.57 7.34 -3.22
N ASP A 143 -12.41 8.23 -2.24
CA ASP A 143 -11.87 7.84 -0.95
C ASP A 143 -12.97 7.22 -0.10
N ASN A 144 -13.04 5.89 -0.12
CA ASN A 144 -14.09 5.15 0.56
C ASN A 144 -13.59 4.69 1.94
N ALA A 145 -13.90 5.46 2.95
CA ALA A 145 -13.51 5.16 4.33
C ALA A 145 -14.42 4.13 5.04
N GLY A 146 -15.39 3.53 4.35
CA GLY A 146 -16.24 2.48 4.90
C GLY A 146 -17.32 3.00 5.86
N ILE A 147 -17.57 2.25 6.93
CA ILE A 147 -18.57 2.55 7.95
C ILE A 147 -17.88 2.92 9.26
N ASN A 148 -18.28 4.03 9.85
CA ASN A 148 -17.81 4.50 11.15
C ASN A 148 -18.54 3.81 12.33
N ARG A 149 -18.07 4.06 13.56
CA ARG A 149 -18.66 3.57 14.83
C ARG A 149 -18.82 2.04 14.87
N PRO A 150 -17.80 1.25 14.51
CA PRO A 150 -17.93 -0.19 14.56
C PRO A 150 -18.06 -0.68 16.00
N THR A 151 -19.23 -1.21 16.34
CA THR A 151 -19.48 -1.98 17.56
C THR A 151 -19.46 -3.46 17.23
N GLN A 152 -19.45 -4.33 18.24
CA GLN A 152 -19.57 -5.77 18.00
C GLN A 152 -20.91 -6.10 17.32
N ASP A 153 -21.98 -5.35 17.65
CA ASP A 153 -23.29 -5.56 17.04
C ASP A 153 -23.34 -5.11 15.57
N LEU A 154 -22.57 -4.07 15.20
CA LEU A 154 -22.39 -3.72 13.79
C LEU A 154 -21.69 -4.86 13.01
N ILE A 155 -20.64 -5.43 13.60
CA ILE A 155 -19.88 -6.53 12.96
C ILE A 155 -20.73 -7.79 12.84
N ASP A 156 -21.50 -8.13 13.88
CA ASP A 156 -22.24 -9.41 13.93
C ASP A 156 -23.62 -9.33 13.26
N ASN A 157 -24.30 -8.20 13.36
CA ASN A 157 -25.71 -8.05 12.99
C ASN A 157 -25.99 -6.87 12.05
N GLY A 158 -24.98 -6.05 11.72
CA GLY A 158 -25.16 -4.85 10.89
C GLY A 158 -25.89 -3.70 11.60
N VAL A 159 -25.97 -3.73 12.94
CA VAL A 159 -26.68 -2.73 13.74
C VAL A 159 -25.80 -1.51 13.96
N TYR A 160 -26.27 -0.37 13.49
CA TYR A 160 -25.59 0.92 13.55
C TYR A 160 -26.26 1.84 14.58
N ILE A 161 -25.47 2.52 15.39
CA ILE A 161 -25.94 3.49 16.38
C ILE A 161 -26.13 4.84 15.71
N THR A 162 -27.37 5.34 15.71
CA THR A 162 -27.74 6.61 15.10
C THR A 162 -27.52 7.79 16.05
N GLY A 163 -27.35 8.97 15.50
CA GLY A 163 -27.18 10.22 16.23
C GLY A 163 -26.01 11.05 15.69
N GLN A 164 -26.28 12.30 15.36
CA GLN A 164 -25.25 13.23 14.89
C GLN A 164 -24.36 13.65 16.06
N GLY A 165 -23.04 13.61 15.87
CA GLY A 165 -22.09 14.15 16.82
C GLY A 165 -21.90 15.64 16.66
N THR A 166 -21.47 16.30 17.72
CA THR A 166 -21.08 17.71 17.72
C THR A 166 -19.97 17.95 18.73
N GLN A 167 -19.11 18.90 18.45
CA GLN A 167 -18.19 19.46 19.44
C GLN A 167 -18.97 20.21 20.51
N PRO A 168 -18.54 20.17 21.77
CA PRO A 168 -19.22 20.91 22.87
C PRO A 168 -19.34 22.42 22.65
N ASN A 169 -18.39 22.98 21.88
CA ASN A 169 -18.37 24.40 21.50
C ASN A 169 -19.06 24.69 20.16
N GLY A 170 -19.68 23.68 19.52
CA GLY A 170 -20.26 23.77 18.19
C GLY A 170 -19.23 23.86 17.06
N SER A 171 -17.95 23.59 17.36
CA SER A 171 -16.87 23.61 16.37
C SER A 171 -16.92 22.38 15.47
N ALA A 172 -16.62 22.56 14.19
CA ALA A 172 -16.37 21.48 13.25
C ALA A 172 -14.87 21.20 13.06
N VAL A 173 -14.00 21.96 13.71
CA VAL A 173 -12.55 21.76 13.65
C VAL A 173 -12.14 20.71 14.68
N ALA A 174 -11.12 19.92 14.33
CA ALA A 174 -10.51 18.93 15.20
C ALA A 174 -10.24 19.48 16.61
N GLY A 175 -10.67 18.75 17.59
CA GLY A 175 -10.47 19.09 18.99
C GLY A 175 -10.97 18.01 19.93
N ALA A 176 -10.45 17.97 21.13
CA ALA A 176 -10.91 17.00 22.11
C ALA A 176 -12.37 17.26 22.50
N GLY A 177 -13.19 16.21 22.50
CA GLY A 177 -14.49 16.25 23.13
C GLY A 177 -15.72 16.22 22.23
N ALA A 178 -15.60 15.77 20.99
CA ALA A 178 -16.79 15.46 20.18
C ALA A 178 -17.65 14.41 20.88
N ILE A 179 -18.95 14.64 20.93
CA ILE A 179 -19.90 13.78 21.63
C ILE A 179 -21.00 13.35 20.67
N ILE A 180 -21.28 12.07 20.63
CA ILE A 180 -22.46 11.50 19.98
C ILE A 180 -23.56 11.37 21.06
N SER A 181 -24.75 11.89 20.76
CA SER A 181 -25.95 11.58 21.52
C SER A 181 -26.76 10.55 20.78
N PRO A 182 -26.70 9.26 21.14
CA PRO A 182 -27.43 8.21 20.45
C PRO A 182 -28.95 8.49 20.41
N THR A 183 -29.54 8.36 19.23
CA THR A 183 -31.00 8.55 19.04
C THR A 183 -31.73 7.24 18.81
N GLY A 184 -31.01 6.15 18.56
CA GLY A 184 -31.53 4.80 18.31
C GLY A 184 -30.53 3.91 17.62
N GLU A 185 -31.04 2.78 17.14
CA GLU A 185 -30.27 1.76 16.43
C GLU A 185 -31.02 1.35 15.16
N VAL A 186 -30.28 1.09 14.08
CA VAL A 186 -30.86 0.60 12.81
C VAL A 186 -29.91 -0.40 12.16
N VAL A 187 -30.44 -1.33 11.37
CA VAL A 187 -29.62 -2.13 10.47
C VAL A 187 -29.23 -1.26 9.29
N ILE A 188 -27.93 -0.95 9.16
CA ILE A 188 -27.44 -0.08 8.10
C ILE A 188 -27.20 -0.89 6.81
N PRO A 189 -27.61 -0.36 5.62
CA PRO A 189 -27.22 -0.98 4.35
C PRO A 189 -25.69 -1.04 4.22
N ARG A 190 -25.16 -2.18 3.84
CA ARG A 190 -23.72 -2.39 3.63
C ARG A 190 -23.14 -1.53 2.49
N SER A 191 -23.97 -1.02 1.59
CA SER A 191 -23.55 -0.06 0.56
C SER A 191 -23.29 1.34 1.11
N ARG A 192 -23.84 1.66 2.28
CA ARG A 192 -23.76 3.00 2.85
C ARG A 192 -22.45 3.21 3.57
N VAL A 193 -21.59 3.98 2.97
CA VAL A 193 -20.21 4.25 3.41
C VAL A 193 -19.97 5.75 3.55
N PHE A 194 -18.78 6.12 4.02
CA PHE A 194 -18.39 7.48 4.37
C PHE A 194 -17.99 8.34 3.15
N THR A 195 -18.55 8.08 2.00
CA THR A 195 -18.33 8.82 0.76
C THR A 195 -19.49 9.77 0.50
N ASN A 196 -19.22 10.96 0.00
CA ASN A 196 -20.21 11.96 -0.36
C ASN A 196 -20.27 12.15 -1.88
N PRO A 197 -21.43 12.56 -2.43
CA PRO A 197 -21.56 12.72 -3.89
C PRO A 197 -20.73 13.89 -4.46
N ASP A 198 -20.32 14.84 -3.61
CA ASP A 198 -19.57 16.04 -4.02
C ASP A 198 -18.09 15.94 -3.60
N ASP A 199 -17.62 14.77 -3.17
CA ASP A 199 -16.21 14.54 -2.89
C ASP A 199 -15.40 14.58 -4.20
N ILE A 200 -14.24 15.23 -4.15
CA ILE A 200 -13.27 15.29 -5.24
C ILE A 200 -12.12 14.36 -4.87
N ASN A 201 -11.74 13.48 -5.76
CA ASN A 201 -10.60 12.60 -5.54
C ASN A 201 -10.04 12.10 -6.87
N GLY A 202 -9.04 12.81 -7.38
CA GLY A 202 -8.39 12.53 -8.64
C GLY A 202 -6.88 12.51 -8.53
N ALA A 203 -6.22 11.82 -9.45
CA ALA A 203 -4.77 11.84 -9.56
C ALA A 203 -4.30 11.63 -11.01
N GLU A 204 -3.26 12.37 -11.37
CA GLU A 204 -2.54 12.20 -12.61
C GLU A 204 -1.10 11.79 -12.34
N THR A 205 -0.62 10.77 -13.06
CA THR A 205 0.79 10.37 -12.99
C THR A 205 1.40 10.22 -14.37
N THR A 206 2.63 10.70 -14.51
CA THR A 206 3.48 10.41 -15.67
C THR A 206 4.71 9.68 -15.20
N VAL A 207 5.01 8.53 -15.80
CA VAL A 207 6.20 7.73 -15.46
C VAL A 207 7.02 7.46 -16.70
N ILE A 208 8.34 7.71 -16.61
CA ILE A 208 9.30 7.39 -17.67
C ILE A 208 10.34 6.42 -17.09
N ARG A 209 10.64 5.36 -17.81
CA ARG A 209 11.64 4.34 -17.43
C ARG A 209 12.62 4.11 -18.55
N SER A 210 13.87 3.88 -18.19
CA SER A 210 14.92 3.46 -19.11
C SER A 210 15.77 2.39 -18.46
N ASN A 211 15.79 1.20 -19.02
CA ASN A 211 16.58 0.06 -18.54
C ASN A 211 17.62 -0.31 -19.61
N VAL A 212 18.89 -0.21 -19.26
CA VAL A 212 20.02 -0.55 -20.12
C VAL A 212 20.78 -1.72 -19.52
N GLU A 213 20.99 -2.76 -20.30
CA GLU A 213 21.93 -3.82 -19.98
C GLU A 213 23.03 -3.84 -21.04
N TYR A 214 24.27 -3.73 -20.60
CA TYR A 214 25.44 -3.74 -21.48
C TYR A 214 26.53 -4.71 -21.00
N LYS A 215 26.82 -5.72 -21.81
CA LYS A 215 27.91 -6.67 -21.59
C LYS A 215 29.22 -6.00 -21.94
N LEU A 216 29.97 -5.55 -20.93
CA LEU A 216 31.28 -4.94 -21.10
C LEU A 216 32.34 -5.96 -21.57
N THR A 217 32.28 -7.14 -20.96
CA THR A 217 33.11 -8.31 -21.26
C THR A 217 32.30 -9.59 -21.05
N ASP A 218 32.87 -10.75 -21.29
CA ASP A 218 32.24 -12.03 -20.99
C ASP A 218 31.92 -12.19 -19.47
N ASN A 219 32.68 -11.49 -18.62
CA ASN A 219 32.59 -11.60 -17.17
C ASN A 219 31.99 -10.34 -16.50
N ALA A 220 31.72 -9.28 -17.26
CA ALA A 220 31.25 -8.01 -16.69
C ALA A 220 30.02 -7.49 -17.44
N THR A 221 28.92 -7.28 -16.70
CA THR A 221 27.69 -6.68 -17.22
C THR A 221 27.37 -5.42 -16.44
N LEU A 222 27.15 -4.33 -17.15
CA LEU A 222 26.65 -3.07 -16.60
C LEU A 222 25.15 -3.00 -16.82
N ARG A 223 24.40 -2.71 -15.74
CA ARG A 223 22.97 -2.36 -15.81
C ARG A 223 22.77 -0.94 -15.32
N ASN A 224 21.92 -0.21 -16.00
CA ASN A 224 21.47 1.11 -15.56
C ASN A 224 19.95 1.17 -15.63
N ILE A 225 19.34 1.59 -14.55
CA ILE A 225 17.91 1.79 -14.43
C ILE A 225 17.70 3.26 -14.13
N THR A 226 16.93 3.94 -14.95
CA THR A 226 16.50 5.32 -14.73
C THR A 226 14.99 5.34 -14.63
N TYR A 227 14.48 6.01 -13.62
CA TYR A 227 13.07 6.17 -13.34
C TYR A 227 12.77 7.63 -13.05
N TYR A 228 11.70 8.12 -13.64
CA TYR A 228 11.12 9.42 -13.34
C TYR A 228 9.61 9.27 -13.16
N GLN A 229 9.07 9.88 -12.12
CA GLN A 229 7.63 9.98 -11.90
C GLN A 229 7.28 11.40 -11.54
N TYR A 230 6.26 11.93 -12.20
CA TYR A 230 5.53 13.12 -11.80
C TYR A 230 4.15 12.72 -11.31
N LEU A 231 3.68 13.33 -10.23
CA LEU A 231 2.41 13.05 -9.59
C LEU A 231 1.72 14.35 -9.19
N GLU A 232 0.47 14.49 -9.57
CA GLU A 232 -0.49 15.44 -9.00
C GLU A 232 -1.66 14.65 -8.39
N ARG A 233 -2.22 15.16 -7.28
CA ARG A 233 -3.39 14.57 -6.64
C ARG A 233 -4.22 15.63 -5.95
N GLU A 234 -5.53 15.52 -6.07
CA GLU A 234 -6.49 16.33 -5.35
C GLU A 234 -7.50 15.45 -4.66
N GLU A 235 -7.57 15.54 -3.33
CA GLU A 235 -8.60 14.94 -2.52
C GLU A 235 -9.22 16.00 -1.62
N ILE A 236 -10.53 16.21 -1.79
CA ILE A 236 -11.33 17.11 -0.98
C ILE A 236 -12.60 16.36 -0.59
N ALA A 237 -12.60 15.78 0.61
CA ALA A 237 -13.75 15.10 1.15
C ALA A 237 -14.60 16.08 1.98
N GLN A 238 -15.90 16.06 1.73
CA GLN A 238 -16.85 16.98 2.39
C GLN A 238 -16.95 16.73 3.90
N ASN A 239 -16.57 15.54 4.35
CA ASN A 239 -16.44 15.19 5.76
C ASN A 239 -15.13 15.68 6.40
N SER A 240 -14.39 16.56 5.71
CA SER A 240 -13.28 17.34 6.23
C SER A 240 -11.89 16.74 6.16
N PHE A 241 -11.67 15.86 5.21
CA PHE A 241 -10.33 15.46 4.83
C PHE A 241 -9.91 16.20 3.56
N VAL A 242 -8.71 16.77 3.56
CA VAL A 242 -8.10 17.40 2.39
C VAL A 242 -6.66 16.90 2.26
N GLU A 243 -6.32 16.36 1.09
CA GLU A 243 -4.95 16.03 0.72
C GLU A 243 -4.71 16.43 -0.74
N ILE A 244 -3.84 17.42 -0.94
CA ILE A 244 -3.52 17.96 -2.25
C ILE A 244 -2.01 17.82 -2.45
N ILE A 245 -1.60 17.09 -3.48
CA ILE A 245 -0.23 17.08 -3.97
C ILE A 245 -0.19 18.00 -5.20
N ASP A 246 0.37 19.19 -5.01
CA ASP A 246 0.47 20.23 -6.04
C ASP A 246 1.82 20.11 -6.79
N GLY A 247 2.15 18.90 -7.15
CA GLY A 247 3.36 18.47 -7.81
C GLY A 247 4.30 17.66 -6.91
N ALA A 248 4.63 16.46 -7.36
CA ALA A 248 5.68 15.64 -6.76
C ALA A 248 6.53 15.01 -7.87
N ASP A 249 7.80 15.40 -7.89
CA ASP A 249 8.80 14.83 -8.77
C ASP A 249 9.61 13.77 -8.03
N THR A 250 9.74 12.59 -8.63
CA THR A 250 10.63 11.53 -8.16
C THR A 250 11.54 11.13 -9.29
N PHE A 251 12.85 11.26 -9.08
CA PHE A 251 13.87 10.77 -10.02
C PHE A 251 14.75 9.74 -9.31
N GLU A 252 14.98 8.59 -9.94
CA GLU A 252 15.95 7.59 -9.46
C GLU A 252 16.82 7.12 -10.62
N ASN A 253 18.13 7.04 -10.38
CA ASN A 253 19.07 6.35 -11.24
C ASN A 253 19.86 5.34 -10.43
N ARG A 254 19.87 4.10 -10.90
CA ARG A 254 20.66 3.02 -10.31
C ARG A 254 21.56 2.39 -11.36
N THR A 255 22.85 2.36 -11.09
CA THR A 255 23.86 1.73 -11.93
C THR A 255 24.46 0.55 -11.18
N GLU A 256 24.40 -0.62 -11.75
CA GLU A 256 24.91 -1.87 -11.19
C GLU A 256 25.98 -2.47 -12.11
N LEU A 257 27.07 -2.91 -11.51
CA LEU A 257 28.12 -3.68 -12.18
C LEU A 257 28.13 -5.09 -11.62
N ASP A 258 27.74 -6.05 -12.45
CA ASP A 258 27.95 -7.47 -12.19
C ASP A 258 29.32 -7.89 -12.66
N TYR A 259 30.10 -8.51 -11.79
CA TYR A 259 31.40 -9.10 -12.12
C TYR A 259 31.46 -10.56 -11.71
N GLN A 260 31.50 -11.43 -12.72
CA GLN A 260 31.61 -12.89 -12.57
C GLN A 260 33.07 -13.29 -12.46
N TRP A 261 33.54 -13.55 -11.23
CA TRP A 261 34.94 -13.99 -10.98
C TRP A 261 35.19 -15.42 -11.47
N SER A 262 34.18 -16.26 -11.35
CA SER A 262 34.14 -17.64 -11.78
C SER A 262 32.69 -18.10 -11.92
N ASP A 263 32.43 -19.30 -12.39
CA ASP A 263 31.07 -19.89 -12.47
C ASP A 263 30.37 -19.93 -11.09
N SER A 264 31.14 -19.84 -10.01
CA SER A 264 30.63 -19.95 -8.63
C SER A 264 30.64 -18.64 -7.85
N GLN A 265 31.16 -17.53 -8.38
CA GLN A 265 31.38 -16.29 -7.66
C GLN A 265 30.93 -15.09 -8.48
N LEU A 266 29.89 -14.40 -8.03
CA LEU A 266 29.36 -13.19 -8.64
C LEU A 266 29.34 -12.06 -7.60
N THR A 267 29.96 -10.94 -7.95
CA THR A 267 29.86 -9.70 -7.18
C THR A 267 29.04 -8.68 -7.93
N THR A 268 28.06 -8.08 -7.28
CA THR A 268 27.32 -6.92 -7.81
C THR A 268 27.64 -5.69 -6.96
N ILE A 269 28.04 -4.61 -7.62
CA ILE A 269 28.23 -3.29 -7.00
C ILE A 269 27.15 -2.37 -7.57
N GLY A 270 26.38 -1.73 -6.69
CA GLY A 270 25.30 -0.81 -7.07
C GLY A 270 25.55 0.59 -6.54
N LEU A 271 25.38 1.60 -7.41
CA LEU A 271 25.29 3.01 -7.05
C LEU A 271 23.89 3.49 -7.36
N ALA A 272 23.21 4.07 -6.38
CA ALA A 272 21.86 4.60 -6.53
C ALA A 272 21.82 6.09 -6.17
N LEU A 273 21.02 6.84 -6.90
CA LEU A 273 20.74 8.25 -6.67
C LEU A 273 19.24 8.43 -6.76
N ARG A 274 18.61 8.97 -5.70
CA ARG A 274 17.19 9.30 -5.71
C ARG A 274 16.99 10.75 -5.28
N TYR A 275 16.11 11.43 -5.96
CA TYR A 275 15.68 12.80 -5.68
C TYR A 275 14.16 12.82 -5.60
N ASN A 276 13.62 13.48 -4.58
CA ASN A 276 12.20 13.81 -4.51
C ASN A 276 12.06 15.31 -4.26
N ASP A 277 11.06 15.90 -4.91
CA ASP A 277 10.64 17.28 -4.73
C ASP A 277 9.12 17.26 -4.60
N VAL A 278 8.58 17.73 -3.48
CA VAL A 278 7.18 17.54 -3.13
C VAL A 278 6.60 18.82 -2.56
N LEU A 279 5.54 19.31 -3.19
CA LEU A 279 4.64 20.33 -2.62
C LEU A 279 3.29 19.66 -2.33
N GLY A 280 2.99 19.48 -1.05
CA GLY A 280 1.78 18.82 -0.61
C GLY A 280 1.11 19.55 0.53
N TYR A 281 -0.22 19.56 0.52
CA TYR A 281 -1.08 20.18 1.51
C TYR A 281 -2.01 19.15 2.11
N SER A 282 -2.11 19.12 3.42
CA SER A 282 -2.95 18.16 4.11
C SER A 282 -3.64 18.79 5.30
N GLN A 283 -4.89 18.47 5.46
CA GLN A 283 -5.66 18.80 6.64
C GLN A 283 -6.56 17.66 7.04
N PHE A 284 -6.55 17.37 8.31
CA PHE A 284 -7.42 16.38 8.89
C PHE A 284 -8.36 17.04 9.91
N THR A 285 -9.64 17.12 9.57
CA THR A 285 -10.71 17.09 10.53
C THR A 285 -11.37 15.74 10.39
N THR A 286 -11.65 15.04 11.44
CA THR A 286 -12.05 13.66 11.34
C THR A 286 -13.47 13.45 11.85
N GLU A 287 -14.02 12.31 11.48
CA GLU A 287 -15.29 11.85 12.01
C GLU A 287 -15.27 11.77 13.54
N ALA A 288 -14.12 11.46 14.14
CA ALA A 288 -13.95 11.44 15.58
C ALA A 288 -14.11 12.81 16.24
N ASP A 289 -13.74 13.87 15.53
CA ASP A 289 -13.87 15.23 16.02
C ASP A 289 -15.28 15.78 15.84
N ASN A 290 -15.99 15.29 14.83
CA ASN A 290 -17.39 15.64 14.56
C ASN A 290 -18.15 14.43 13.97
N PRO A 291 -18.50 13.46 14.81
CA PRO A 291 -19.02 12.18 14.36
C PRO A 291 -20.31 12.30 13.55
N ILE A 292 -20.29 11.78 12.35
CA ILE A 292 -21.38 11.86 11.39
C ILE A 292 -22.30 10.65 11.50
N ASP A 293 -23.61 10.89 11.51
CA ASP A 293 -24.61 9.83 11.38
C ASP A 293 -24.80 9.47 9.90
N LEU A 294 -24.27 8.31 9.50
CA LEU A 294 -24.38 7.83 8.11
C LEU A 294 -25.83 7.55 7.67
N THR A 295 -26.76 7.42 8.60
CA THR A 295 -28.21 7.21 8.32
C THR A 295 -28.98 8.52 8.17
N GLY A 296 -28.35 9.64 8.56
CA GLY A 296 -28.90 10.97 8.41
C GLY A 296 -28.87 11.50 6.98
N PRO A 297 -29.40 12.70 6.75
CA PRO A 297 -29.30 13.38 5.46
C PRO A 297 -27.85 13.57 5.03
N ILE A 298 -27.58 13.43 3.72
CA ILE A 298 -26.22 13.63 3.15
C ILE A 298 -25.67 15.03 3.50
N SER A 299 -26.53 16.05 3.56
CA SER A 299 -26.12 17.39 3.96
C SER A 299 -25.49 17.49 5.35
N ASN A 300 -25.70 16.49 6.22
CA ASN A 300 -25.07 16.43 7.55
C ASN A 300 -23.63 15.89 7.48
N ARG A 301 -23.21 15.37 6.35
CA ARG A 301 -21.84 14.89 6.15
C ARG A 301 -20.86 16.01 5.82
N VAL A 302 -21.36 17.19 5.47
CA VAL A 302 -20.56 18.39 5.28
C VAL A 302 -20.33 19.03 6.64
N ILE A 303 -19.07 19.29 6.99
CA ILE A 303 -18.70 19.99 8.23
C ILE A 303 -18.45 21.47 7.91
N PRO A 304 -19.40 22.37 8.22
CA PRO A 304 -19.26 23.77 7.87
C PRO A 304 -18.26 24.48 8.78
N LEU A 305 -17.34 25.23 8.19
CA LEU A 305 -16.45 26.13 8.94
C LEU A 305 -17.16 27.43 9.28
N THR A 306 -17.04 27.86 10.54
CA THR A 306 -17.49 29.19 10.97
C THR A 306 -16.57 30.29 10.45
N ASP A 307 -17.04 31.54 10.41
CA ASP A 307 -16.22 32.68 10.00
C ASP A 307 -14.99 32.87 10.93
N ALA A 308 -15.15 32.56 12.22
CA ALA A 308 -14.05 32.62 13.20
C ALA A 308 -12.98 31.53 12.92
N GLN A 309 -13.39 30.36 12.46
CA GLN A 309 -12.45 29.30 12.05
C GLN A 309 -11.75 29.66 10.76
N LYS A 310 -12.49 30.13 9.74
CA LYS A 310 -11.90 30.57 8.46
C LYS A 310 -10.87 31.69 8.64
N ALA A 311 -11.08 32.58 9.61
CA ALA A 311 -10.14 33.67 9.91
C ALA A 311 -8.77 33.18 10.44
N ARG A 312 -8.70 31.93 10.92
CA ARG A 312 -7.48 31.28 11.43
C ARG A 312 -6.84 30.32 10.42
N LEU A 313 -7.47 30.12 9.27
CA LEU A 313 -7.04 29.21 8.22
C LEU A 313 -6.49 30.00 7.03
N VAL A 314 -5.70 29.33 6.22
CA VAL A 314 -5.25 29.83 4.93
C VAL A 314 -6.18 29.31 3.84
N GLU A 315 -6.82 30.19 3.09
CA GLU A 315 -7.59 29.77 1.90
C GLU A 315 -6.61 29.50 0.75
N LEU A 316 -6.33 28.22 0.50
CA LEU A 316 -5.43 27.77 -0.55
C LEU A 316 -6.00 28.04 -1.95
N ARG A 317 -7.30 27.78 -2.11
CA ARG A 317 -8.10 28.03 -3.32
C ARG A 317 -9.56 28.24 -2.91
N PRO A 318 -10.44 28.76 -3.77
CA PRO A 318 -11.81 29.10 -3.38
C PRO A 318 -12.53 27.97 -2.66
N GLY A 319 -12.89 28.19 -1.40
CA GLY A 319 -13.60 27.23 -0.55
C GLY A 319 -12.74 26.19 0.15
N VAL A 320 -11.45 26.10 -0.12
CA VAL A 320 -10.51 25.14 0.50
C VAL A 320 -9.65 25.86 1.53
N PHE A 321 -9.94 25.63 2.79
CA PHE A 321 -9.27 26.27 3.92
C PHE A 321 -8.40 25.24 4.64
N LEU A 322 -7.11 25.56 4.81
CA LEU A 322 -6.12 24.68 5.42
C LEU A 322 -5.50 25.31 6.67
N SER A 323 -5.12 24.47 7.60
CA SER A 323 -4.37 24.88 8.77
C SER A 323 -2.92 25.25 8.40
N PRO A 324 -2.39 26.36 8.93
CA PRO A 324 -0.97 26.69 8.79
C PRO A 324 -0.06 25.80 9.64
N GLY A 325 -0.57 24.73 10.25
CA GLY A 325 0.22 23.79 11.04
C GLY A 325 0.25 24.08 12.55
N ALA A 326 0.64 23.07 13.32
CA ALA A 326 0.64 23.11 14.78
C ALA A 326 1.72 24.03 15.39
N GLN A 327 2.66 24.46 14.58
CA GLN A 327 3.76 25.34 14.99
C GLN A 327 3.34 26.82 15.14
N TYR A 328 2.15 27.19 14.71
CA TYR A 328 1.66 28.56 14.78
C TYR A 328 0.55 28.67 15.83
N ASP A 329 0.72 29.64 16.73
CA ASP A 329 -0.27 30.06 17.74
C ASP A 329 -0.87 31.39 17.25
N LEU A 330 -1.99 31.32 16.54
CA LEU A 330 -2.63 32.48 15.92
C LEU A 330 -3.59 33.21 16.86
N ASP A 331 -4.07 32.54 17.91
CA ASP A 331 -4.96 33.14 18.90
C ASP A 331 -4.24 33.60 20.18
N GLY A 332 -2.96 33.25 20.32
CA GLY A 332 -2.11 33.71 21.41
C GLY A 332 -2.36 33.02 22.74
N ASP A 333 -2.92 31.81 22.72
CA ASP A 333 -3.22 31.03 23.94
C ASP A 333 -2.01 30.22 24.45
N GLY A 334 -0.91 30.20 23.69
CA GLY A 334 0.34 29.49 23.99
C GLY A 334 0.37 28.07 23.48
N ASN A 335 -0.63 27.65 22.73
CA ASN A 335 -0.70 26.34 22.08
C ASN A 335 -0.79 26.53 20.58
N GLY A 336 -0.34 25.57 19.81
CA GLY A 336 -0.56 25.54 18.37
C GLY A 336 -2.05 25.36 18.05
N ASP A 337 -2.53 26.10 17.07
CA ASP A 337 -3.95 26.13 16.69
C ASP A 337 -4.48 24.83 16.09
N PHE A 338 -3.58 24.01 15.53
CA PHE A 338 -3.96 22.77 14.87
C PHE A 338 -2.93 21.66 15.12
N ASN A 339 -3.42 20.47 15.38
CA ASN A 339 -2.58 19.38 15.86
C ASN A 339 -2.01 18.48 14.75
N LEU A 340 -2.49 18.54 13.52
CA LEU A 340 -2.12 17.59 12.47
C LEU A 340 -2.19 18.24 11.10
N SER A 341 -1.03 18.53 10.56
CA SER A 341 -0.86 18.82 9.16
C SER A 341 0.37 18.05 8.66
N ASP A 342 0.19 17.28 7.61
CA ASP A 342 1.30 16.71 6.85
C ASP A 342 1.66 17.60 5.65
N THR A 343 1.28 18.89 5.72
CA THR A 343 1.63 19.91 4.72
C THR A 343 3.14 20.07 4.64
N THR A 344 3.68 20.00 3.43
CA THR A 344 5.11 20.06 3.20
C THR A 344 5.46 20.68 1.84
N ASP A 345 6.53 21.47 1.85
CA ASP A 345 7.31 21.85 0.68
C ASP A 345 8.72 21.33 0.97
N SER A 346 9.09 20.20 0.38
CA SER A 346 10.32 19.50 0.74
C SER A 346 11.07 18.92 -0.45
N THR A 347 12.39 18.96 -0.36
CA THR A 347 13.30 18.26 -1.26
C THR A 347 14.12 17.25 -0.50
N SER A 348 14.42 16.12 -1.13
CA SER A 348 15.32 15.12 -0.55
C SER A 348 16.24 14.49 -1.57
N TRP A 349 17.50 14.30 -1.18
CA TRP A 349 18.50 13.54 -1.91
C TRP A 349 18.88 12.30 -1.14
N GLN A 350 18.90 11.16 -1.83
CA GLN A 350 19.42 9.90 -1.32
C GLN A 350 20.52 9.42 -2.26
N THR A 351 21.70 9.13 -1.70
CA THR A 351 22.82 8.51 -2.43
C THR A 351 23.17 7.19 -1.76
N GLY A 352 23.04 6.09 -2.47
CA GLY A 352 23.25 4.75 -1.94
C GLY A 352 24.38 4.00 -2.63
N LEU A 353 25.21 3.31 -1.86
CA LEU A 353 26.22 2.37 -2.33
C LEU A 353 25.91 0.98 -1.79
N ALA A 354 25.75 0.00 -2.69
CA ALA A 354 25.45 -1.38 -2.34
C ALA A 354 26.53 -2.33 -2.88
N LEU A 355 26.82 -3.36 -2.10
CA LEU A 355 27.69 -4.47 -2.48
C LEU A 355 26.97 -5.78 -2.17
N GLN A 356 26.84 -6.65 -3.16
CA GLN A 356 26.26 -7.98 -2.98
C GLN A 356 27.22 -9.03 -3.53
N GLN A 357 27.48 -10.07 -2.74
CA GLN A 357 28.27 -11.23 -3.12
C GLN A 357 27.39 -12.47 -3.13
N ARG A 358 27.33 -13.14 -4.29
CA ARG A 358 26.71 -14.47 -4.44
C ARG A 358 27.82 -15.49 -4.62
N SER A 359 27.83 -16.53 -3.76
CA SER A 359 28.87 -17.55 -3.75
C SER A 359 28.27 -18.95 -3.72
N THR A 360 28.70 -19.81 -4.63
CA THR A 360 28.47 -21.26 -4.60
C THR A 360 29.76 -21.93 -4.13
N TRP A 361 29.81 -22.31 -2.86
CA TRP A 361 31.02 -22.85 -2.24
C TRP A 361 31.28 -24.30 -2.57
N THR A 362 30.19 -25.04 -2.73
CA THR A 362 30.18 -26.43 -3.15
C THR A 362 28.90 -26.70 -3.96
N ASP A 363 28.76 -27.87 -4.57
CA ASP A 363 27.54 -28.28 -5.28
C ASP A 363 26.29 -28.25 -4.39
N LYS A 364 26.49 -28.23 -3.07
CA LYS A 364 25.43 -28.29 -2.06
C LYS A 364 25.24 -26.99 -1.28
N PHE A 365 26.21 -26.12 -1.21
CA PHE A 365 26.18 -24.95 -0.34
C PHE A 365 26.42 -23.64 -1.09
N SER A 366 25.48 -22.72 -0.96
CA SER A 366 25.58 -21.37 -1.52
C SER A 366 25.15 -20.32 -0.53
N THR A 367 25.67 -19.10 -0.69
CA THR A 367 25.35 -17.93 0.13
C THR A 367 25.13 -16.68 -0.72
N ILE A 368 24.33 -15.77 -0.19
CA ILE A 368 24.23 -14.38 -0.65
C ILE A 368 24.49 -13.49 0.56
N ALA A 369 25.43 -12.57 0.43
CA ALA A 369 25.71 -11.55 1.44
C ALA A 369 25.62 -10.18 0.78
N GLY A 370 24.99 -9.22 1.44
CA GLY A 370 24.82 -7.87 0.92
C GLY A 370 24.97 -6.83 2.04
N VAL A 371 25.48 -5.68 1.66
CA VAL A 371 25.56 -4.48 2.50
C VAL A 371 25.22 -3.26 1.65
N ARG A 372 24.52 -2.31 2.24
CA ARG A 372 24.19 -1.03 1.62
C ARG A 372 24.34 0.10 2.65
N VAL A 373 24.81 1.23 2.16
CA VAL A 373 24.87 2.49 2.90
C VAL A 373 24.18 3.56 2.07
N ASP A 374 23.22 4.26 2.65
CA ASP A 374 22.49 5.37 2.05
C ASP A 374 22.72 6.63 2.85
N TYR A 375 23.14 7.70 2.21
CA TYR A 375 23.20 9.05 2.76
C TYR A 375 21.97 9.82 2.30
N TYR A 376 21.27 10.43 3.25
CA TYR A 376 20.10 11.29 3.03
C TYR A 376 20.44 12.74 3.37
N ASP A 377 19.94 13.66 2.53
CA ASP A 377 19.97 15.10 2.76
C ASP A 377 18.59 15.63 2.43
N VAL A 378 17.91 16.23 3.41
CA VAL A 378 16.51 16.61 3.34
C VAL A 378 16.35 18.05 3.79
N GLU A 379 15.58 18.82 3.03
CA GLU A 379 15.12 20.16 3.37
C GLU A 379 13.60 20.18 3.38
N ALA A 380 12.98 20.77 4.41
CA ALA A 380 11.54 20.94 4.50
C ALA A 380 11.19 22.37 4.92
N ARG A 381 10.11 22.89 4.37
CA ARG A 381 9.59 24.22 4.64
C ARG A 381 8.07 24.14 4.78
N ASP A 382 7.49 24.99 5.62
CA ASP A 382 6.05 25.18 5.70
C ASP A 382 5.57 26.16 4.61
N PRO A 383 4.78 25.70 3.61
CA PRO A 383 4.27 26.57 2.56
C PRO A 383 3.06 27.41 2.99
N LEU A 384 2.46 27.16 4.17
CA LEU A 384 1.26 27.82 4.67
C LEU A 384 1.51 28.79 5.82
N ALA A 385 2.72 29.33 5.95
CA ALA A 385 3.01 30.31 6.99
C ALA A 385 2.02 31.49 6.93
N PRO A 386 1.43 31.91 8.08
CA PRO A 386 0.52 33.04 8.14
C PRO A 386 1.15 34.34 7.61
N GLU A 387 0.33 35.26 7.12
CA GLU A 387 0.80 36.56 6.59
C GLU A 387 1.62 37.33 7.64
N GLY A 388 2.83 37.70 7.25
CA GLY A 388 3.76 38.44 8.12
C GLY A 388 4.56 37.56 9.10
N VAL A 389 4.37 36.28 9.09
CA VAL A 389 5.15 35.29 9.87
C VAL A 389 6.22 34.69 8.95
N THR A 390 7.43 34.54 9.47
CA THR A 390 8.49 33.83 8.72
C THR A 390 8.14 32.33 8.65
N ALA A 391 8.11 31.79 7.45
CA ALA A 391 7.88 30.36 7.25
C ALA A 391 8.95 29.53 7.99
N ALA A 392 8.49 28.51 8.70
CA ALA A 392 9.38 27.55 9.32
C ALA A 392 10.11 26.73 8.24
N SER A 393 11.38 26.45 8.46
CA SER A 393 12.19 25.58 7.60
C SER A 393 13.30 24.92 8.39
N ASP A 394 13.66 23.71 7.99
CA ASP A 394 14.77 22.96 8.60
C ASP A 394 15.45 22.07 7.55
N THR A 395 16.67 21.66 7.86
CA THR A 395 17.46 20.72 7.05
C THR A 395 17.98 19.59 7.96
N TYR A 396 17.93 18.38 7.45
CA TYR A 396 18.42 17.22 8.19
C TYR A 396 19.16 16.27 7.27
N SER A 397 20.23 15.66 7.79
CA SER A 397 20.95 14.63 7.04
C SER A 397 21.27 13.43 7.94
N ASP A 398 21.22 12.23 7.37
CA ASP A 398 21.51 11.00 8.08
C ASP A 398 22.11 9.93 7.15
N THR A 399 22.73 8.92 7.76
CA THR A 399 23.30 7.77 7.06
C THR A 399 22.66 6.50 7.57
N LEU A 400 21.94 5.81 6.69
CA LEU A 400 21.25 4.57 6.97
C LEU A 400 22.02 3.37 6.41
N THR A 401 21.93 2.24 7.11
CA THR A 401 22.62 1.01 6.72
C THR A 401 21.65 -0.16 6.54
N SER A 402 21.99 -1.07 5.65
CA SER A 402 21.21 -2.30 5.43
C SER A 402 22.15 -3.48 5.24
N TYR A 403 21.81 -4.60 5.86
CA TYR A 403 22.59 -5.84 5.81
C TYR A 403 21.69 -7.00 5.41
N GLN A 404 22.22 -7.90 4.61
CA GLN A 404 21.53 -9.13 4.23
C GLN A 404 22.52 -10.30 4.20
N LEU A 405 22.12 -11.41 4.77
CA LEU A 405 22.86 -12.68 4.69
C LEU A 405 21.87 -13.82 4.50
N SER A 406 22.06 -14.62 3.48
CA SER A 406 21.30 -15.85 3.29
C SER A 406 22.19 -17.01 2.90
N ALA A 407 21.80 -18.21 3.31
CA ALA A 407 22.49 -19.45 3.01
C ALA A 407 21.49 -20.52 2.60
N VAL A 408 21.84 -21.32 1.60
CA VAL A 408 21.07 -22.47 1.13
C VAL A 408 21.96 -23.69 1.13
N TYR A 409 21.44 -24.79 1.68
CA TYR A 409 22.10 -26.08 1.68
C TYR A 409 21.19 -27.16 1.04
N LYS A 410 21.68 -27.80 -0.02
CA LYS A 410 21.02 -28.92 -0.69
C LYS A 410 21.22 -30.20 0.13
N LEU A 411 20.23 -30.53 0.95
CA LEU A 411 20.29 -31.71 1.82
C LEU A 411 20.24 -32.99 1.00
N THR A 412 19.33 -33.05 0.01
CA THR A 412 19.20 -34.13 -0.99
C THR A 412 18.99 -33.52 -2.37
N GLY A 413 18.75 -34.34 -3.38
CA GLY A 413 18.33 -33.84 -4.72
C GLY A 413 17.02 -33.08 -4.71
N ASP A 414 16.13 -33.39 -3.77
CA ASP A 414 14.76 -32.90 -3.71
C ASP A 414 14.51 -31.93 -2.55
N ILE A 415 15.44 -31.84 -1.58
CA ILE A 415 15.28 -31.05 -0.36
C ILE A 415 16.40 -30.02 -0.24
N ASN A 416 16.01 -28.75 -0.16
CA ASN A 416 16.88 -27.64 0.23
C ASN A 416 16.44 -27.09 1.57
N VAL A 417 17.40 -26.75 2.44
CA VAL A 417 17.17 -25.97 3.65
C VAL A 417 17.85 -24.62 3.50
N TYR A 418 17.25 -23.58 4.08
CA TYR A 418 17.82 -22.24 4.01
C TYR A 418 17.66 -21.48 5.31
N ALA A 419 18.48 -20.47 5.49
CA ALA A 419 18.33 -19.46 6.52
C ALA A 419 18.65 -18.09 5.93
N ALA A 420 17.92 -17.08 6.39
CA ALA A 420 18.09 -15.68 5.98
C ALA A 420 18.07 -14.76 7.19
N PHE A 421 18.87 -13.73 7.13
CA PHE A 421 18.92 -12.60 8.06
C PHE A 421 18.94 -11.32 7.24
N SER A 422 18.16 -10.33 7.67
CA SER A 422 18.29 -8.96 7.18
C SER A 422 18.05 -7.96 8.31
N GLU A 423 18.74 -6.84 8.22
CA GLU A 423 18.57 -5.66 9.05
C GLU A 423 18.62 -4.44 8.14
N ASN A 424 17.59 -3.61 8.20
CA ASN A 424 17.45 -2.44 7.35
C ASN A 424 17.03 -1.25 8.19
N ASP A 425 17.76 -0.16 8.06
CA ASP A 425 17.28 1.15 8.44
C ASP A 425 16.42 1.73 7.31
N ALA A 426 15.37 2.44 7.66
CA ALA A 426 14.48 3.04 6.69
C ALA A 426 13.96 4.40 7.14
N THR A 427 13.56 5.21 6.17
CA THR A 427 12.90 6.49 6.42
C THR A 427 11.39 6.34 6.52
N SER A 428 10.76 7.11 7.40
CA SER A 428 9.31 7.33 7.45
C SER A 428 8.99 8.64 6.74
N ASN A 429 8.54 8.56 5.49
CA ASN A 429 8.18 9.71 4.68
C ASN A 429 6.68 10.00 4.76
N SER A 430 6.30 11.23 4.53
CA SER A 430 4.93 11.70 4.37
C SER A 430 4.44 11.59 2.91
N MET A 431 3.43 12.39 2.51
CA MET A 431 2.84 12.42 1.16
C MET A 431 3.91 12.39 0.07
N ALA A 432 3.72 11.57 -0.93
CA ALA A 432 4.55 11.44 -2.13
C ALA A 432 6.07 11.35 -1.85
N GLY A 433 6.47 10.96 -0.64
CA GLY A 433 7.86 10.87 -0.22
C GLY A 433 8.43 12.14 0.40
N GLY A 434 7.61 13.13 0.65
CA GLY A 434 7.98 14.38 1.31
C GLY A 434 8.31 14.22 2.79
N THR A 435 8.91 15.23 3.37
CA THR A 435 9.25 15.32 4.79
C THR A 435 8.52 16.51 5.39
N VAL A 436 7.90 16.31 6.56
CA VAL A 436 7.17 17.36 7.28
C VAL A 436 7.95 17.88 8.46
N LEU A 437 7.70 19.14 8.83
CA LEU A 437 8.20 19.73 10.06
C LEU A 437 7.35 19.30 11.24
N GLY A 438 7.98 19.04 12.38
CA GLY A 438 7.30 18.88 13.65
C GLY A 438 6.80 20.21 14.21
N GLY A 439 5.99 20.16 15.29
CA GLY A 439 5.49 21.35 15.99
C GLY A 439 6.58 22.25 16.62
N ASN A 440 7.82 21.76 16.67
CA ASN A 440 9.00 22.54 17.08
C ASN A 440 9.75 23.21 15.92
N ASN A 441 9.18 23.20 14.71
CA ASN A 441 9.77 23.71 13.45
C ASN A 441 11.00 22.95 12.95
N GLU A 442 11.22 21.73 13.44
CA GLU A 442 12.38 20.90 13.06
C GLU A 442 11.90 19.61 12.38
N ILE A 443 12.75 19.07 11.52
CA ILE A 443 12.58 17.72 10.98
C ILE A 443 12.85 16.73 12.13
N ASN A 444 11.90 15.83 12.38
CA ASN A 444 12.06 14.86 13.46
C ASN A 444 13.10 13.79 13.08
N PRO A 445 14.25 13.69 13.79
CA PRO A 445 15.27 12.66 13.53
C PRO A 445 14.73 11.23 13.58
N LEU A 446 13.67 10.98 14.34
CA LEU A 446 13.03 9.65 14.40
C LEU A 446 12.42 9.20 13.08
N ASN A 447 12.20 10.10 12.12
CA ASN A 447 11.81 9.72 10.76
C ASN A 447 12.89 8.88 10.07
N PHE A 448 14.14 8.94 10.51
CA PHE A 448 15.31 8.25 9.95
C PHE A 448 15.80 7.11 10.85
N ALA A 449 15.13 6.83 11.94
CA ALA A 449 15.52 5.84 12.95
C ALA A 449 14.62 4.60 12.97
N THR A 450 13.96 4.26 11.85
CA THR A 450 13.15 3.04 11.79
C THR A 450 14.04 1.86 11.43
N GLU A 451 14.25 0.94 12.37
CA GLU A 451 15.01 -0.29 12.20
C GLU A 451 14.06 -1.47 12.00
N ASN A 452 14.38 -2.31 11.03
CA ASN A 452 13.62 -3.53 10.74
C ASN A 452 14.57 -4.71 10.65
N THR A 453 14.29 -5.77 11.40
CA THR A 453 15.06 -7.02 11.34
C THR A 453 14.20 -8.18 10.90
N LEU A 454 14.79 -9.15 10.22
CA LEU A 454 14.16 -10.42 9.89
C LEU A 454 15.15 -11.58 10.09
N TYR A 455 14.69 -12.59 10.81
CA TYR A 455 15.30 -13.92 10.86
C TYR A 455 14.32 -14.93 10.27
N GLU A 456 14.77 -15.71 9.33
CA GLU A 456 13.95 -16.74 8.68
C GLU A 456 14.77 -18.01 8.48
N ALA A 457 14.10 -19.16 8.65
CA ALA A 457 14.67 -20.45 8.27
C ALA A 457 13.56 -21.32 7.67
N GLY A 458 13.90 -22.11 6.65
CA GLY A 458 12.90 -22.90 5.96
C GLY A 458 13.45 -24.11 5.22
N VAL A 459 12.52 -24.88 4.72
CA VAL A 459 12.76 -26.08 3.90
C VAL A 459 11.92 -26.00 2.63
N LYS A 460 12.56 -26.31 1.49
CA LYS A 460 11.94 -26.41 0.18
C LYS A 460 12.04 -27.86 -0.29
N TYR A 461 10.91 -28.42 -0.73
CA TYR A 461 10.80 -29.78 -1.19
C TYR A 461 10.21 -29.85 -2.59
N ALA A 462 10.96 -30.38 -3.54
CA ALA A 462 10.58 -30.52 -4.94
C ALA A 462 10.96 -31.93 -5.44
N PRO A 463 10.13 -32.96 -5.14
CA PRO A 463 10.46 -34.36 -5.48
C PRO A 463 10.42 -34.65 -6.99
N ASN A 464 9.74 -33.82 -7.76
CA ASN A 464 9.64 -33.90 -9.22
C ASN A 464 9.14 -32.55 -9.77
N SER A 465 8.98 -32.43 -11.07
CA SER A 465 8.53 -31.22 -11.75
C SER A 465 7.06 -30.84 -11.49
N GLN A 466 6.27 -31.70 -10.87
CA GLN A 466 4.84 -31.47 -10.61
C GLN A 466 4.57 -30.95 -9.19
N TRP A 467 5.46 -31.19 -8.24
CA TRP A 467 5.27 -30.87 -6.83
C TRP A 467 6.33 -29.91 -6.30
N TYR A 468 5.88 -28.90 -5.62
CA TYR A 468 6.71 -28.04 -4.80
C TYR A 468 6.01 -27.78 -3.47
N ALA A 469 6.74 -27.86 -2.38
CA ALA A 469 6.27 -27.45 -1.06
C ALA A 469 7.37 -26.65 -0.34
N GLU A 470 6.96 -25.71 0.46
CA GLU A 470 7.83 -24.89 1.29
C GLU A 470 7.24 -24.71 2.67
N ALA A 471 8.10 -24.78 3.69
CA ALA A 471 7.77 -24.42 5.05
C ALA A 471 8.84 -23.48 5.59
N ALA A 472 8.43 -22.39 6.22
CA ALA A 472 9.31 -21.40 6.82
C ALA A 472 8.84 -21.03 8.23
N VAL A 473 9.78 -20.70 9.11
CA VAL A 473 9.57 -20.06 10.40
C VAL A 473 10.32 -18.75 10.40
N PHE A 474 9.73 -17.71 10.98
CA PHE A 474 10.34 -16.39 10.98
C PHE A 474 10.07 -15.62 12.27
N GLU A 475 10.94 -14.69 12.54
CA GLU A 475 10.78 -13.61 13.50
C GLU A 475 11.22 -12.31 12.84
N GLN A 476 10.37 -11.30 12.91
CA GLN A 476 10.70 -9.95 12.45
C GLN A 476 10.37 -8.92 13.50
N THR A 477 11.17 -7.84 13.53
CA THR A 477 10.86 -6.63 14.26
C THR A 477 10.69 -5.47 13.30
N ARG A 478 9.86 -4.51 13.67
CA ARG A 478 9.61 -3.31 12.92
C ARG A 478 9.36 -2.16 13.87
N SER A 479 9.98 -1.02 13.62
CA SER A 479 9.61 0.22 14.29
C SER A 479 8.35 0.82 13.65
N LEU A 480 7.41 1.24 14.49
CA LEU A 480 6.23 2.01 14.10
C LEU A 480 6.33 3.39 14.72
N ARG A 481 6.07 4.43 13.93
CA ARG A 481 5.97 5.78 14.43
C ARG A 481 4.61 5.97 15.12
N ASN A 482 4.64 6.43 16.36
CA ASN A 482 3.45 6.80 17.11
C ASN A 482 3.02 8.24 16.77
N ARG A 483 1.77 8.58 17.11
CA ARG A 483 1.21 9.92 16.91
C ARG A 483 1.97 11.02 17.63
N ASP A 484 2.56 10.74 18.79
CA ASP A 484 3.38 11.67 19.57
C ASP A 484 4.81 11.83 19.03
N GLY A 485 5.11 11.21 17.88
CA GLY A 485 6.43 11.22 17.25
C GLY A 485 7.42 10.21 17.82
N SER A 486 7.06 9.46 18.87
CA SER A 486 7.88 8.36 19.38
C SER A 486 7.80 7.13 18.47
N ASN A 487 8.76 6.21 18.61
CA ASN A 487 8.71 4.92 17.93
C ASN A 487 8.32 3.82 18.90
N SER A 488 7.44 2.92 18.44
CA SER A 488 7.14 1.65 19.12
C SER A 488 7.64 0.50 18.26
N GLY A 489 8.24 -0.50 18.91
CA GLY A 489 8.59 -1.75 18.24
C GLY A 489 7.38 -2.66 18.10
N VAL A 490 7.30 -3.34 16.97
CA VAL A 490 6.41 -4.48 16.75
C VAL A 490 7.25 -5.70 16.43
N LYS A 491 7.04 -6.75 17.21
CA LYS A 491 7.63 -8.06 17.00
C LYS A 491 6.59 -9.01 16.44
N THR A 492 6.90 -9.64 15.32
CA THR A 492 6.05 -10.65 14.69
C THR A 492 6.82 -11.94 14.57
N SER A 493 6.29 -13.03 15.11
CA SER A 493 6.79 -14.37 14.86
C SER A 493 5.71 -15.22 14.21
N GLY A 494 6.13 -16.18 13.41
CA GLY A 494 5.16 -17.01 12.70
C GLY A 494 5.78 -18.15 11.93
N PHE A 495 4.90 -18.88 11.26
CA PHE A 495 5.29 -19.88 10.28
C PHE A 495 4.37 -19.83 9.05
N GLU A 496 4.93 -20.23 7.92
CA GLU A 496 4.25 -20.29 6.65
C GLU A 496 4.43 -21.65 6.00
N LEU A 497 3.37 -22.11 5.34
CA LEU A 497 3.37 -23.30 4.52
C LEU A 497 2.86 -22.92 3.13
N GLN A 498 3.49 -23.46 2.08
CA GLN A 498 3.04 -23.29 0.72
C GLN A 498 3.21 -24.58 -0.05
N MET A 499 2.28 -24.88 -0.94
CA MET A 499 2.29 -26.07 -1.79
C MET A 499 1.80 -25.71 -3.19
N PHE A 500 2.52 -26.18 -4.19
CA PHE A 500 2.12 -26.17 -5.59
C PHE A 500 2.07 -27.58 -6.14
N TYR A 501 1.02 -27.84 -6.87
CA TYR A 501 0.89 -29.02 -7.70
C TYR A 501 0.52 -28.62 -9.12
N GLN A 502 1.26 -29.14 -10.10
CA GLN A 502 1.01 -28.95 -11.52
C GLN A 502 0.94 -30.31 -12.22
N GLY A 503 -0.27 -30.82 -12.37
CA GLY A 503 -0.55 -32.00 -13.20
C GLY A 503 -0.75 -31.64 -14.67
N ASN A 504 -1.22 -32.60 -15.48
CA ASN A 504 -1.52 -32.35 -16.90
C ASN A 504 -2.76 -31.45 -17.05
N ASP A 505 -3.80 -31.77 -16.30
CA ASP A 505 -5.11 -31.11 -16.44
C ASP A 505 -5.51 -30.32 -15.17
N ILE A 506 -4.85 -30.55 -14.05
CA ILE A 506 -5.18 -29.94 -12.76
C ILE A 506 -3.95 -29.25 -12.19
N TRP A 507 -4.14 -28.03 -11.70
CA TRP A 507 -3.16 -27.34 -10.86
C TRP A 507 -3.80 -26.92 -9.54
N VAL A 508 -2.99 -26.89 -8.49
CA VAL A 508 -3.39 -26.43 -7.15
C VAL A 508 -2.26 -25.60 -6.54
N ASN A 509 -2.62 -24.46 -5.98
CA ASN A 509 -1.77 -23.67 -5.12
C ASN A 509 -2.47 -23.50 -3.77
N ALA A 510 -1.83 -23.90 -2.68
CA ALA A 510 -2.34 -23.75 -1.33
C ALA A 510 -1.31 -23.07 -0.44
N ALA A 511 -1.76 -22.17 0.41
CA ALA A 511 -0.91 -21.49 1.39
C ALA A 511 -1.61 -21.39 2.74
N TYR A 512 -0.80 -21.42 3.80
CA TYR A 512 -1.24 -21.20 5.16
C TYR A 512 -0.17 -20.38 5.90
N SER A 513 -0.62 -19.36 6.65
CA SER A 513 0.24 -18.55 7.49
C SER A 513 -0.33 -18.44 8.90
N TYR A 514 0.55 -18.57 9.89
CA TYR A 514 0.27 -18.24 11.28
C TYR A 514 1.15 -17.07 11.71
N LEU A 515 0.54 -16.03 12.29
CA LEU A 515 1.18 -14.78 12.68
C LEU A 515 0.86 -14.44 14.13
N ASP A 516 1.87 -14.18 14.95
CA ASP A 516 1.73 -13.60 16.27
C ASP A 516 2.49 -12.25 16.29
N ALA A 517 1.74 -11.17 15.99
CA ALA A 517 2.24 -9.81 15.97
C ALA A 517 1.89 -9.11 17.28
N ARG A 518 2.93 -8.59 17.98
CA ARG A 518 2.78 -7.94 19.28
C ARG A 518 3.62 -6.67 19.36
N PHE A 519 3.13 -5.70 20.12
CA PHE A 519 3.97 -4.60 20.55
C PHE A 519 5.07 -5.13 21.47
N ASP A 520 6.29 -4.61 21.33
CA ASP A 520 7.41 -5.02 22.15
C ASP A 520 7.38 -4.35 23.55
N ASP A 521 8.36 -4.68 24.39
CA ASP A 521 8.43 -4.21 25.77
C ASP A 521 8.76 -2.70 25.89
N SER A 522 9.21 -2.05 24.82
CA SER A 522 9.50 -0.61 24.79
C SER A 522 8.26 0.23 24.56
N ALA A 523 7.14 -0.38 24.14
CA ALA A 523 6.00 0.35 23.69
C ALA A 523 5.22 0.99 24.82
N ALA A 524 5.31 2.31 24.95
CA ALA A 524 4.23 3.14 25.43
C ALA A 524 3.40 3.54 24.21
N PHE A 525 2.19 3.05 24.09
CA PHE A 525 1.34 3.29 22.94
C PHE A 525 0.30 4.36 23.25
N GLN A 526 0.17 5.33 22.37
CA GLN A 526 -0.91 6.30 22.43
C GLN A 526 -1.94 5.96 21.35
N GLY A 527 -3.17 5.72 21.74
CA GLY A 527 -4.23 5.35 20.83
C GLY A 527 -5.60 5.85 21.27
N THR A 528 -6.57 5.75 20.39
CA THR A 528 -7.98 5.96 20.69
C THR A 528 -8.59 4.64 21.10
N ALA A 529 -9.11 4.59 22.29
CA ALA A 529 -9.57 3.33 22.83
C ALA A 529 -11.08 3.16 22.76
N GLN A 530 -11.80 4.24 22.76
CA GLN A 530 -13.20 4.20 23.15
C GLN A 530 -14.18 4.47 22.02
N VAL A 531 -13.76 4.88 20.87
CA VAL A 531 -14.70 5.14 19.76
C VAL A 531 -15.50 3.89 19.41
N ILE A 532 -14.90 2.73 19.57
CA ILE A 532 -15.54 1.44 19.25
C ILE A 532 -16.56 1.04 20.31
N ASP A 533 -16.18 1.06 21.59
CA ASP A 533 -17.02 0.61 22.70
C ASP A 533 -17.53 1.74 23.59
N ALA A 534 -17.39 2.97 23.17
CA ALA A 534 -17.86 4.13 23.93
C ALA A 534 -19.38 4.13 24.22
N PHE A 535 -20.12 3.32 23.48
CA PHE A 535 -21.55 3.11 23.67
C PHE A 535 -21.89 1.98 24.64
N ASP A 536 -20.90 1.18 25.03
CA ASP A 536 -21.09 0.07 25.97
C ASP A 536 -20.74 0.50 27.41
N ASN A 537 -21.73 0.91 28.15
CA ASN A 537 -21.58 1.30 29.57
C ASN A 537 -21.22 0.11 30.50
N SER A 538 -21.20 -1.12 30.00
CA SER A 538 -20.74 -2.29 30.76
C SER A 538 -19.22 -2.42 30.81
N ARG A 539 -18.50 -1.57 30.05
CA ARG A 539 -17.05 -1.56 29.93
C ARG A 539 -16.39 -0.33 30.58
N PRO A 540 -16.50 -0.19 31.90
CA PRO A 540 -15.91 0.95 32.63
C PRO A 540 -14.38 0.94 32.67
N ASP A 541 -13.77 -0.19 32.25
CA ASP A 541 -12.32 -0.37 32.09
C ASP A 541 -11.78 0.37 30.87
N ILE A 542 -12.64 0.78 29.94
CA ILE A 542 -12.25 1.55 28.77
C ILE A 542 -12.29 3.04 29.12
N ILE A 543 -11.23 3.55 29.67
CA ILE A 543 -10.98 4.98 29.94
C ILE A 543 -12.10 5.67 30.71
N GLU A 544 -11.98 5.61 32.03
CA GLU A 544 -12.87 6.30 32.97
C GLU A 544 -12.97 7.81 32.65
N GLY A 545 -14.16 8.31 32.54
CA GLY A 545 -14.44 9.74 32.42
C GLY A 545 -14.59 10.30 31.01
N THR A 546 -14.48 9.48 29.95
CA THR A 546 -14.64 9.95 28.59
C THR A 546 -16.09 10.12 28.14
N GLY A 547 -17.00 9.39 28.71
CA GLY A 547 -18.41 9.39 28.32
C GLY A 547 -18.68 8.61 27.00
N VAL A 548 -19.94 8.27 26.80
CA VAL A 548 -20.40 7.53 25.63
C VAL A 548 -20.21 8.37 24.36
N GLY A 549 -19.63 7.78 23.33
CA GLY A 549 -19.42 8.42 22.04
C GLY A 549 -18.30 9.45 21.99
N SER A 550 -17.48 9.55 23.04
CA SER A 550 -16.39 10.52 23.08
C SER A 550 -15.06 9.87 22.72
N PRO A 551 -14.38 10.28 21.64
CA PRO A 551 -13.03 9.83 21.35
C PRO A 551 -12.06 10.33 22.43
N THR A 552 -11.11 9.48 22.80
CA THR A 552 -10.08 9.80 23.79
C THR A 552 -8.74 9.30 23.31
N PHE A 553 -7.72 10.10 23.52
CA PHE A 553 -6.34 9.71 23.35
C PHE A 553 -5.73 9.46 24.72
N ALA A 554 -5.14 8.30 24.91
CA ALA A 554 -4.46 7.95 26.13
C ALA A 554 -3.20 7.12 25.85
N ALA A 555 -2.20 7.28 26.70
CA ALA A 555 -1.01 6.43 26.66
C ALA A 555 -1.30 5.14 27.47
N PHE A 556 -1.03 4.00 26.85
CA PHE A 556 -1.19 2.70 27.47
C PHE A 556 0.12 1.94 27.44
N PRO A 557 0.45 1.15 28.48
CA PRO A 557 1.51 0.17 28.36
C PRO A 557 1.04 -0.92 27.39
N ALA A 558 1.51 -0.83 26.14
CA ALA A 558 1.12 -1.76 25.07
C ALA A 558 2.01 -3.00 25.01
N SER A 559 3.03 -3.09 25.88
CA SER A 559 3.96 -4.20 25.92
C SER A 559 3.27 -5.56 25.87
N ASN A 560 3.68 -6.39 24.90
CA ASN A 560 3.16 -7.71 24.65
C ASN A 560 1.66 -7.78 24.24
N THR A 561 1.03 -6.64 23.98
CA THR A 561 -0.34 -6.58 23.45
C THR A 561 -0.34 -6.95 21.97
N ARG A 562 -1.33 -7.73 21.54
CA ARG A 562 -1.48 -8.10 20.13
C ARG A 562 -1.77 -6.84 19.29
N VAL A 563 -1.10 -6.76 18.14
CA VAL A 563 -1.37 -5.69 17.17
C VAL A 563 -2.74 -5.94 16.53
N GLN A 564 -3.56 -4.91 16.50
CA GLN A 564 -4.90 -4.94 15.91
C GLN A 564 -4.84 -5.06 14.37
N GLY A 565 -5.97 -5.44 13.75
CA GLY A 565 -6.10 -5.52 12.28
C GLY A 565 -5.37 -6.69 11.62
N ILE A 566 -4.68 -7.54 12.38
CA ILE A 566 -3.88 -8.65 11.86
C ILE A 566 -4.51 -10.00 12.21
N PRO A 567 -5.04 -10.74 11.22
CA PRO A 567 -5.52 -12.09 11.43
C PRO A 567 -4.38 -13.03 11.86
N PRO A 568 -4.57 -13.82 12.95
CA PRO A 568 -3.52 -14.75 13.40
C PRO A 568 -3.34 -15.96 12.49
N GLN A 569 -4.31 -16.26 11.66
CA GLN A 569 -4.26 -17.38 10.71
C GLN A 569 -4.91 -16.95 9.40
N ILE A 570 -4.24 -17.25 8.31
CA ILE A 570 -4.72 -17.01 6.96
C ILE A 570 -4.47 -18.30 6.17
N ALA A 571 -5.49 -18.79 5.49
CA ALA A 571 -5.37 -19.92 4.58
C ALA A 571 -5.97 -19.60 3.22
N SER A 572 -5.30 -20.00 2.15
CA SER A 572 -5.80 -19.84 0.80
C SER A 572 -5.59 -21.11 -0.02
N ILE A 573 -6.50 -21.36 -0.93
CA ILE A 573 -6.37 -22.39 -1.95
C ILE A 573 -6.89 -21.85 -3.28
N ASN A 574 -6.11 -22.10 -4.33
CA ASN A 574 -6.49 -21.82 -5.71
C ASN A 574 -6.29 -23.10 -6.51
N ALA A 575 -7.25 -23.44 -7.34
CA ALA A 575 -7.21 -24.63 -8.16
C ALA A 575 -7.80 -24.36 -9.55
N GLY A 576 -7.27 -25.02 -10.55
CA GLY A 576 -7.81 -25.01 -11.91
C GLY A 576 -7.84 -26.41 -12.50
N TRP A 577 -8.84 -26.66 -13.34
CA TRP A 577 -9.02 -27.90 -14.06
C TRP A 577 -9.32 -27.64 -15.52
N GLN A 578 -8.41 -28.11 -16.38
CA GLN A 578 -8.59 -28.14 -17.83
C GLN A 578 -9.49 -29.32 -18.19
N ILE A 579 -10.78 -29.07 -18.43
CA ILE A 579 -11.81 -30.12 -18.69
C ILE A 579 -11.68 -30.61 -20.12
N THR A 580 -11.44 -29.70 -21.07
CA THR A 580 -11.14 -29.98 -22.48
C THR A 580 -10.05 -29.01 -22.96
N ASP A 581 -9.50 -29.22 -24.15
CA ASP A 581 -8.48 -28.31 -24.73
C ASP A 581 -8.94 -26.86 -24.81
N SER A 582 -10.28 -26.61 -24.86
CA SER A 582 -10.86 -25.28 -24.98
C SER A 582 -11.62 -24.80 -23.76
N PHE A 583 -11.78 -25.62 -22.69
CA PHE A 583 -12.58 -25.24 -21.53
C PHE A 583 -11.89 -25.57 -20.23
N GLN A 584 -11.71 -24.53 -19.40
CA GLN A 584 -11.10 -24.63 -18.07
C GLN A 584 -12.08 -24.03 -17.04
N VAL A 585 -12.06 -24.59 -15.83
CA VAL A 585 -12.71 -24.02 -14.65
C VAL A 585 -11.69 -23.80 -13.55
N GLY A 586 -11.94 -22.83 -12.69
CA GLY A 586 -11.10 -22.55 -11.54
C GLY A 586 -11.94 -22.17 -10.33
N ALA A 587 -11.34 -22.37 -9.16
CA ALA A 587 -11.90 -21.97 -7.89
C ALA A 587 -10.80 -21.40 -7.00
N SER A 588 -11.14 -20.38 -6.21
CA SER A 588 -10.30 -19.86 -5.13
C SER A 588 -11.10 -19.79 -3.83
N ALA A 589 -10.42 -20.02 -2.72
CA ALA A 589 -10.98 -19.83 -1.40
C ALA A 589 -9.93 -19.17 -0.49
N LEU A 590 -10.39 -18.19 0.29
CA LEU A 590 -9.61 -17.50 1.31
C LEU A 590 -10.32 -17.63 2.64
N TYR A 591 -9.57 -17.96 3.69
CA TYR A 591 -10.05 -17.99 5.07
C TYR A 591 -9.14 -17.12 5.94
N THR A 592 -9.75 -16.35 6.84
CA THR A 592 -9.07 -15.58 7.89
C THR A 592 -9.70 -15.87 9.24
N LYS A 593 -8.85 -16.12 10.23
CA LYS A 593 -9.26 -16.32 11.61
C LYS A 593 -9.64 -14.99 12.24
N SER A 594 -10.58 -15.00 13.18
CA SER A 594 -11.00 -13.85 13.98
C SER A 594 -9.82 -13.09 14.57
N PHE A 595 -9.90 -11.76 14.55
CA PHE A 595 -8.85 -10.85 15.02
C PHE A 595 -9.46 -9.57 15.62
N PRO A 596 -8.75 -8.89 16.55
CA PRO A 596 -9.23 -7.66 17.12
C PRO A 596 -9.16 -6.51 16.11
N LEU A 597 -10.17 -5.65 16.14
CA LEU A 597 -10.24 -4.43 15.33
C LEU A 597 -9.49 -3.27 15.98
N ASP A 598 -9.42 -3.24 17.30
CA ASP A 598 -8.78 -2.21 18.11
C ASP A 598 -7.72 -2.81 19.05
N PHE A 599 -6.78 -1.98 19.52
CA PHE A 599 -5.69 -2.46 20.37
C PHE A 599 -6.12 -2.84 21.80
N LEU A 600 -7.27 -2.35 22.28
CA LEU A 600 -7.89 -2.82 23.53
C LEU A 600 -8.65 -4.14 23.36
N GLN A 601 -8.77 -4.64 22.14
CA GLN A 601 -9.44 -5.90 21.79
C GLN A 601 -10.92 -5.92 22.22
N THR A 602 -11.61 -4.79 22.08
CA THR A 602 -13.01 -4.65 22.46
C THR A 602 -13.96 -5.13 21.39
N VAL A 603 -13.61 -4.95 20.12
CA VAL A 603 -14.37 -5.42 18.97
C VAL A 603 -13.52 -6.40 18.14
N HIS A 604 -14.12 -7.51 17.74
CA HIS A 604 -13.49 -8.54 16.94
C HIS A 604 -14.20 -8.73 15.61
N ILE A 605 -13.45 -8.71 14.54
CA ILE A 605 -13.91 -9.26 13.27
C ILE A 605 -13.92 -10.79 13.40
N ARG A 606 -15.04 -11.42 13.07
CA ARG A 606 -15.25 -12.87 13.18
C ARG A 606 -14.38 -13.66 12.19
N ASP A 607 -14.37 -14.98 12.32
CA ASP A 607 -13.82 -15.87 11.28
C ASP A 607 -14.52 -15.58 9.95
N GLN A 608 -13.77 -15.45 8.87
CA GLN A 608 -14.27 -15.06 7.56
C GLN A 608 -13.76 -16.00 6.48
N TYR A 609 -14.58 -16.23 5.46
CA TYR A 609 -14.14 -16.91 4.25
C TYR A 609 -14.79 -16.28 3.01
N THR A 610 -14.15 -16.48 1.88
CA THR A 610 -14.65 -16.07 0.55
C THR A 610 -14.33 -17.17 -0.43
N VAL A 611 -15.27 -17.49 -1.31
CA VAL A 611 -15.09 -18.47 -2.39
C VAL A 611 -15.44 -17.81 -3.71
N ASP A 612 -14.54 -17.91 -4.67
CA ASP A 612 -14.72 -17.41 -6.04
C ASP A 612 -14.62 -18.57 -7.03
N LEU A 613 -15.37 -18.47 -8.13
CA LEU A 613 -15.32 -19.42 -9.24
C LEU A 613 -15.04 -18.69 -10.54
N ASN A 614 -14.36 -19.37 -11.44
CA ASN A 614 -14.20 -18.87 -12.80
C ASN A 614 -14.34 -19.99 -13.83
N ALA A 615 -14.69 -19.60 -15.05
CA ALA A 615 -14.76 -20.47 -16.20
C ALA A 615 -14.18 -19.75 -17.42
N ASP A 616 -13.26 -20.40 -18.10
CA ASP A 616 -12.60 -19.91 -19.31
C ASP A 616 -12.95 -20.78 -20.50
N TYR A 617 -13.35 -20.15 -21.60
CA TYR A 617 -13.69 -20.83 -22.84
C TYR A 617 -12.99 -20.20 -24.04
N GLN A 618 -12.15 -20.99 -24.71
CA GLN A 618 -11.53 -20.63 -25.98
C GLN A 618 -12.54 -20.88 -27.10
N VAL A 619 -13.21 -19.82 -27.55
CA VAL A 619 -14.29 -19.90 -28.57
C VAL A 619 -13.71 -20.17 -29.97
N THR A 620 -12.61 -19.51 -30.30
CA THR A 620 -11.80 -19.72 -31.51
C THR A 620 -10.32 -19.56 -31.14
N ASP A 621 -9.40 -19.81 -32.04
CA ASP A 621 -7.96 -19.59 -31.81
C ASP A 621 -7.65 -18.14 -31.39
N ALA A 622 -8.48 -17.18 -31.79
CA ALA A 622 -8.31 -15.76 -31.51
C ALA A 622 -9.19 -15.25 -30.36
N LEU A 623 -10.35 -15.86 -30.10
CA LEU A 623 -11.34 -15.35 -29.13
C LEU A 623 -11.44 -16.23 -27.90
N ARG A 624 -11.16 -15.66 -26.73
CA ARG A 624 -11.37 -16.23 -25.41
C ARG A 624 -12.44 -15.47 -24.64
N VAL A 625 -13.29 -16.18 -23.91
CA VAL A 625 -14.31 -15.61 -23.03
C VAL A 625 -14.12 -16.22 -21.63
N ARG A 626 -14.09 -15.37 -20.63
CA ARG A 626 -13.99 -15.75 -19.22
C ARG A 626 -15.17 -15.20 -18.44
N LEU A 627 -15.74 -16.02 -17.58
CA LEU A 627 -16.72 -15.63 -16.57
C LEU A 627 -16.09 -15.78 -15.18
N ASP A 628 -16.13 -14.74 -14.39
CA ASP A 628 -15.74 -14.75 -12.98
C ASP A 628 -17.01 -14.51 -12.13
N VAL A 629 -17.17 -15.32 -11.06
CA VAL A 629 -18.21 -15.14 -10.05
C VAL A 629 -17.51 -15.04 -8.70
N MET A 630 -17.45 -13.83 -8.16
CA MET A 630 -16.82 -13.53 -6.89
C MET A 630 -17.82 -13.65 -5.74
N ASN A 631 -17.31 -14.06 -4.57
CA ASN A 631 -18.09 -14.29 -3.35
C ASN A 631 -19.35 -15.13 -3.61
N ILE A 632 -19.18 -16.32 -4.20
CA ILE A 632 -20.32 -17.15 -4.65
C ILE A 632 -21.24 -17.57 -3.49
N THR A 633 -20.71 -17.67 -2.28
CA THR A 633 -21.45 -17.99 -1.05
C THR A 633 -22.23 -16.81 -0.49
N ASP A 634 -21.99 -15.62 -1.02
CA ASP A 634 -22.60 -14.35 -0.59
C ASP A 634 -22.32 -13.99 0.88
N GLU A 635 -21.07 -14.26 1.32
CA GLU A 635 -20.65 -13.99 2.69
C GLU A 635 -20.56 -12.51 2.97
N GLU A 636 -20.99 -12.12 4.16
CA GLU A 636 -20.89 -10.76 4.67
C GLU A 636 -19.65 -10.62 5.56
N ASN A 637 -18.53 -10.28 4.95
CA ASN A 637 -17.25 -10.09 5.62
C ASN A 637 -16.96 -8.61 5.86
N TRP A 638 -15.94 -8.34 6.68
CA TRP A 638 -15.47 -7.02 7.03
C TRP A 638 -13.97 -6.89 6.84
N GLN A 639 -13.54 -5.72 6.41
CA GLN A 639 -12.14 -5.35 6.33
C GLN A 639 -11.88 -4.14 7.23
N PRO A 640 -10.87 -4.17 8.11
CA PRO A 640 -10.47 -2.99 8.86
C PRO A 640 -9.85 -1.97 7.91
N LEU A 641 -10.18 -0.69 8.08
CA LEU A 641 -9.57 0.41 7.35
C LEU A 641 -8.63 1.21 8.23
N PHE A 642 -9.09 1.62 9.38
CA PHE A 642 -8.27 2.36 10.34
C PHE A 642 -8.36 1.68 11.70
N GLU A 643 -7.70 0.55 11.80
CA GLU A 643 -7.63 -0.22 13.03
C GLU A 643 -6.83 0.52 14.11
N GLY A 644 -7.41 0.67 15.28
CA GLY A 644 -6.82 1.41 16.39
C GLY A 644 -7.11 2.90 16.38
N GLY A 645 -7.92 3.36 15.49
CA GLY A 645 -8.42 4.71 15.40
C GLY A 645 -7.52 5.66 14.62
N TYR A 646 -7.97 6.02 13.45
CA TYR A 646 -7.44 7.15 12.70
C TYR A 646 -8.03 8.43 13.29
N PHE A 647 -7.18 9.24 13.92
CA PHE A 647 -7.62 10.44 14.65
C PHE A 647 -8.84 10.23 15.56
N GLY A 648 -8.94 9.07 16.16
CA GLY A 648 -10.05 8.73 17.04
C GLY A 648 -11.23 8.03 16.39
N ALA A 649 -11.21 7.82 15.08
CA ALA A 649 -12.23 7.05 14.38
C ALA A 649 -11.68 5.69 13.95
N THR A 650 -12.34 4.61 14.32
CA THR A 650 -12.13 3.29 13.74
C THR A 650 -13.18 3.07 12.68
N LEU A 651 -12.75 2.65 11.51
CA LEU A 651 -13.58 2.47 10.33
C LEU A 651 -13.47 1.02 9.83
N VAL A 652 -14.58 0.50 9.31
CA VAL A 652 -14.64 -0.84 8.72
C VAL A 652 -15.29 -0.81 7.36
N MET A 653 -14.74 -1.60 6.45
CA MET A 653 -15.27 -1.74 5.10
C MET A 653 -16.05 -3.05 4.98
N PRO A 654 -17.36 -3.03 4.66
CA PRO A 654 -18.06 -4.24 4.30
C PRO A 654 -17.54 -4.75 2.94
N ASN A 655 -17.38 -6.06 2.79
CA ASN A 655 -17.02 -6.61 1.50
C ASN A 655 -18.16 -6.49 0.49
N VAL A 656 -17.81 -6.56 -0.78
CA VAL A 656 -18.76 -6.58 -1.90
C VAL A 656 -19.55 -7.90 -1.88
N PRO A 657 -20.90 -7.89 -2.04
CA PRO A 657 -21.71 -9.10 -2.11
C PRO A 657 -21.41 -9.88 -3.39
N ARG A 658 -22.01 -11.07 -3.52
CA ARG A 658 -21.84 -11.91 -4.72
C ARG A 658 -22.07 -11.13 -5.99
N HIS A 659 -21.12 -11.19 -6.90
CA HIS A 659 -21.18 -10.52 -8.19
C HIS A 659 -20.46 -11.31 -9.28
N ALA A 660 -20.69 -10.92 -10.53
CA ALA A 660 -20.09 -11.57 -11.68
C ALA A 660 -19.53 -10.54 -12.66
N GLN A 661 -18.50 -10.97 -13.38
CA GLN A 661 -17.85 -10.23 -14.45
C GLN A 661 -17.60 -11.16 -15.64
N ILE A 662 -17.81 -10.66 -16.84
CA ILE A 662 -17.42 -11.32 -18.09
C ILE A 662 -16.25 -10.57 -18.73
N THR A 663 -15.27 -11.31 -19.20
CA THR A 663 -14.11 -10.79 -19.92
C THR A 663 -14.03 -11.45 -21.30
N MET A 664 -13.91 -10.65 -22.35
CA MET A 664 -13.67 -11.09 -23.72
C MET A 664 -12.28 -10.64 -24.15
N GLN A 665 -11.48 -11.55 -24.67
CA GLN A 665 -10.15 -11.26 -25.24
C GLN A 665 -10.08 -11.71 -26.68
N TYR A 666 -9.65 -10.82 -27.54
CA TYR A 666 -9.41 -11.11 -28.96
C TYR A 666 -7.94 -10.86 -29.29
N ALA A 667 -7.23 -11.91 -29.74
CA ALA A 667 -5.85 -11.84 -30.18
C ALA A 667 -5.77 -11.69 -31.71
N PHE A 668 -4.86 -10.86 -32.22
CA PHE A 668 -4.69 -10.59 -33.67
C PHE A 668 -3.23 -10.33 -34.06
#